data_51a5822d2909a46a820521db1108236b
#
_entry.id   51a5822d2909a46a820521db1108236b
#
_cell.length_a   1.000
_cell.length_b   1.000
_cell.length_c   1.000
_cell.angle_alpha   90.00
_cell.angle_beta   90.00
_cell.angle_gamma   90.00
#
_symmetry.space_group_name_H-M   'P 1'
#
loop_
_entity.id
_entity.type
_entity.pdbx_description
1 polymer ?
#
loop_
_entity_poly.entity_id
_entity_poly.type
_entity_poly.pdbx_seq_one_letter_code
_entity_poly.pdbx_strand_id
1 'polypeptide(L)'
;MPSPALIKTFFLIVIFISLSVTSAQEAKKIELTSIYFAGNSSYSSSMLKDVISSKETPGWFWQLLNSISSSIGKEPAYFDSLSLQDDITALEDFYKVNGFFKADFSYSFAIDTTQKEAIVSFQINERQPSTFSEINLFGLEALPKEISEDVLKGFTVSKNEQFSQLFLKNNRDAVIENLNNSGYMLAAFDTSSIEMDTTKNLANVDLYFETGSRYKISEVKIEKKGEGSDFVETELLRDLVGIKQNEFYNSEKIRQSQIRLYRTGLFSYVQVIPVTEDTSGNFVPLKVLGNIGKMNELAPELLMNNQQNTFNLGMGGTYMRKNFLGRARKLTVTSSFGVQDLFKVNFPRVVKAFSLRDTSLSGFFDSKVKIEQPYVFNKPIFGILEGYFTMRKDVVSNKRNYGGKLSFEFELPAYTFINFLSSYYNVEIADEIFFLTDRELTRSQTLSILGLDMRSIKASNPLFPANGYNLSIGLEEANSIPYFISRLSDKAYTTPLYYKTQITFAKYLATNRKESAILGFKLKTGYLRAYRGSELDVPTTKKFFAGGSNSIRGWRARELSPKLAVPVLNEATNLEEIVILEGGSFLFEGSMEYRYKLTESFGVATFVDFGNSWSNVKKARTSEIAIASGFGFRYYTMIAPFRIDFGFKTYDPYSDVPIFKRKFFDLMEFHFGIGEAF
;
A
#
# COMPACT_ATOMS: atom_id res chain seq x y z
N MET A 1 40.45 17.07 15.57
CA MET A 1 39.32 16.82 16.47
C MET A 1 39.21 17.99 17.43
N PRO A 2 38.16 18.79 17.40
CA PRO A 2 38.01 19.87 18.38
C PRO A 2 37.64 19.27 19.74
N SER A 3 38.16 19.88 20.81
CA SER A 3 38.01 19.37 22.17
C SER A 3 36.56 19.45 22.68
N PRO A 4 36.12 18.55 23.58
CA PRO A 4 34.75 18.52 24.12
C PRO A 4 34.30 19.82 24.82
N ALA A 5 35.22 20.68 25.19
CA ALA A 5 34.97 21.98 25.81
C ALA A 5 34.37 23.01 24.80
N LEU A 6 34.80 22.97 23.54
CA LEU A 6 34.31 23.89 22.50
C LEU A 6 32.84 23.62 22.10
N ILE A 7 32.42 22.35 22.13
CA ILE A 7 31.05 21.97 21.81
C ILE A 7 30.07 22.37 22.92
N LYS A 8 30.49 22.28 24.20
CA LYS A 8 29.66 22.74 25.32
C LYS A 8 29.52 24.27 25.36
N THR A 9 30.58 25.02 24.98
CA THR A 9 30.51 26.49 24.92
C THR A 9 29.65 26.96 23.74
N PHE A 10 29.68 26.29 22.63
CA PHE A 10 28.82 26.60 21.49
C PHE A 10 27.32 26.37 21.79
N PHE A 11 26.99 25.30 22.49
CA PHE A 11 25.62 25.02 22.93
C PHE A 11 25.09 26.02 23.98
N LEU A 12 25.96 26.50 24.89
CA LEU A 12 25.61 27.51 25.89
C LEU A 12 25.42 28.90 25.26
N ILE A 13 26.20 29.27 24.25
CA ILE A 13 26.07 30.55 23.54
C ILE A 13 24.77 30.58 22.69
N VAL A 14 24.37 29.49 22.10
CA VAL A 14 23.11 29.42 21.33
C VAL A 14 21.87 29.54 22.25
N ILE A 15 21.97 29.12 23.51
CA ILE A 15 20.89 29.25 24.50
C ILE A 15 20.80 30.69 25.06
N PHE A 16 21.93 31.46 25.10
CA PHE A 16 21.94 32.80 25.67
C PHE A 16 21.57 33.94 24.70
N ILE A 17 21.63 33.70 23.38
CA ILE A 17 21.25 34.70 22.36
C ILE A 17 19.75 34.83 22.15
N SER A 18 18.94 33.88 22.65
CA SER A 18 17.47 33.89 22.48
C SER A 18 16.69 34.65 23.58
N LEU A 19 17.35 35.37 24.49
CA LEU A 19 16.70 36.02 25.65
C LEU A 19 16.68 37.55 25.59
N SER A 20 16.75 38.15 24.40
CA SER A 20 16.52 39.60 24.25
C SER A 20 15.52 39.86 23.14
N VAL A 21 14.23 39.73 23.46
CA VAL A 21 13.13 40.19 22.58
C VAL A 21 12.25 41.17 23.35
N THR A 22 12.33 42.40 22.92
CA THR A 22 11.35 43.49 22.89
C THR A 22 9.97 43.17 23.48
N SER A 23 9.62 43.84 24.57
CA SER A 23 8.26 43.98 25.04
C SER A 23 7.50 44.96 24.13
N ALA A 24 6.90 44.48 23.06
CA ALA A 24 5.74 45.10 22.45
C ALA A 24 4.54 44.73 23.32
N GLN A 25 3.70 45.74 23.60
CA GLN A 25 2.48 45.59 24.40
C GLN A 25 1.48 44.76 23.59
N GLU A 26 1.60 43.42 23.68
CA GLU A 26 0.62 42.47 23.09
C GLU A 26 -0.68 42.54 23.89
N ALA A 27 -1.78 42.79 23.20
CA ALA A 27 -3.11 42.54 23.77
C ALA A 27 -3.11 41.16 24.40
N LYS A 28 -3.58 41.02 25.64
CA LYS A 28 -3.58 39.75 26.43
C LYS A 28 -4.34 38.69 25.64
N LYS A 29 -3.61 37.89 24.82
CA LYS A 29 -4.17 36.73 24.13
C LYS A 29 -4.44 35.66 25.18
N ILE A 30 -5.67 35.18 25.23
CA ILE A 30 -6.13 34.10 26.13
C ILE A 30 -6.06 32.79 25.34
N GLU A 31 -5.35 31.81 25.82
CA GLU A 31 -5.23 30.52 25.14
C GLU A 31 -6.47 29.66 25.32
N LEU A 32 -6.95 29.01 24.26
CA LEU A 32 -8.03 28.04 24.32
C LEU A 32 -7.44 26.65 24.64
N THR A 33 -7.52 26.26 25.92
CA THR A 33 -6.87 25.04 26.40
C THR A 33 -7.71 23.79 26.19
N SER A 34 -9.04 23.89 26.27
CA SER A 34 -9.92 22.71 26.16
C SER A 34 -11.28 23.05 25.56
N ILE A 35 -11.78 22.14 24.73
CA ILE A 35 -13.12 22.17 24.15
C ILE A 35 -13.85 20.88 24.53
N TYR A 36 -14.97 21.03 25.25
CA TYR A 36 -15.82 19.93 25.68
C TYR A 36 -17.13 19.91 24.93
N PHE A 37 -17.62 18.69 24.68
CA PHE A 37 -18.96 18.46 24.13
C PHE A 37 -19.72 17.59 25.12
N ALA A 38 -20.97 17.94 25.40
CA ALA A 38 -21.87 17.17 26.23
C ALA A 38 -23.20 16.94 25.50
N GLY A 39 -23.77 15.73 25.65
CA GLY A 39 -25.01 15.36 25.00
C GLY A 39 -24.86 14.83 23.56
N ASN A 40 -23.65 14.71 23.05
CA ASN A 40 -23.31 14.21 21.70
C ASN A 40 -23.23 12.67 21.67
N SER A 41 -24.36 11.99 21.81
CA SER A 41 -24.40 10.51 21.84
C SER A 41 -24.16 9.84 20.49
N SER A 42 -24.56 10.47 19.41
CA SER A 42 -24.44 9.94 18.03
C SER A 42 -23.07 10.17 17.41
N TYR A 43 -22.35 11.19 17.81
CA TYR A 43 -21.06 11.57 17.24
C TYR A 43 -20.02 11.78 18.34
N SER A 44 -18.78 11.30 18.08
CA SER A 44 -17.70 11.48 19.05
C SER A 44 -17.27 12.96 19.16
N SER A 45 -16.83 13.36 20.34
CA SER A 45 -16.26 14.71 20.56
C SER A 45 -15.09 15.01 19.61
N SER A 46 -14.29 13.99 19.26
CA SER A 46 -13.20 14.15 18.27
C SER A 46 -13.73 14.53 16.88
N MET A 47 -14.85 13.94 16.45
CA MET A 47 -15.49 14.26 15.19
C MET A 47 -16.02 15.68 15.18
N LEU A 48 -16.67 16.10 16.28
CA LEU A 48 -17.23 17.45 16.40
C LEU A 48 -16.14 18.53 16.48
N LYS A 49 -14.98 18.23 17.08
CA LYS A 49 -13.80 19.12 17.05
C LYS A 49 -13.27 19.37 15.63
N ASP A 50 -13.51 18.44 14.70
CA ASP A 50 -13.13 18.63 13.30
C ASP A 50 -14.13 19.46 12.50
N VAL A 51 -15.39 19.54 12.96
CA VAL A 51 -16.48 20.34 12.36
C VAL A 51 -16.32 21.82 12.67
N ILE A 52 -15.94 22.16 13.91
CA ILE A 52 -15.82 23.54 14.37
C ILE A 52 -14.50 24.20 13.95
N SER A 53 -14.50 25.53 13.85
CA SER A 53 -13.32 26.33 13.52
C SER A 53 -12.39 26.52 14.72
N SER A 54 -12.94 26.65 15.93
CA SER A 54 -12.16 26.77 17.16
C SER A 54 -11.28 25.55 17.41
N LYS A 55 -10.03 25.78 17.81
CA LYS A 55 -9.05 24.70 18.06
C LYS A 55 -8.47 24.84 19.45
N GLU A 56 -8.14 23.70 20.07
CA GLU A 56 -7.44 23.68 21.37
C GLU A 56 -5.95 23.99 21.17
N THR A 57 -5.37 24.68 22.14
CA THR A 57 -3.91 24.86 22.22
C THR A 57 -3.22 23.49 22.27
N PRO A 58 -2.26 23.22 21.39
CA PRO A 58 -1.53 21.98 21.38
C PRO A 58 -0.77 21.76 22.68
N GLY A 59 -0.63 20.50 23.11
CA GLY A 59 0.13 20.16 24.31
C GLY A 59 1.58 20.69 24.30
N TRP A 60 2.18 20.81 25.48
CA TRP A 60 3.50 21.42 25.72
C TRP A 60 4.62 20.93 24.75
N PHE A 61 4.57 19.67 24.35
CA PHE A 61 5.55 19.09 23.41
C PHE A 61 5.52 19.77 22.04
N TRP A 62 4.32 20.08 21.53
CA TRP A 62 4.13 20.75 20.24
C TRP A 62 4.54 22.21 20.28
N GLN A 63 4.31 22.87 21.43
CA GLN A 63 4.76 24.24 21.67
C GLN A 63 6.30 24.29 21.77
N LEU A 64 6.93 23.29 22.42
CA LEU A 64 8.38 23.13 22.46
C LEU A 64 8.96 22.95 21.05
N LEU A 65 8.35 22.11 20.22
CA LEU A 65 8.77 21.96 18.83
C LEU A 65 8.59 23.25 18.02
N ASN A 66 7.52 24.01 18.27
CA ASN A 66 7.31 25.30 17.63
C ASN A 66 8.38 26.33 18.00
N SER A 67 8.88 26.31 19.23
CA SER A 67 9.99 27.17 19.66
C SER A 67 11.30 26.83 18.93
N ILE A 68 11.45 25.61 18.42
CA ILE A 68 12.62 25.19 17.61
C ILE A 68 12.38 25.52 16.13
N SER A 69 11.20 25.25 15.61
CA SER A 69 10.81 25.55 14.22
C SER A 69 9.27 25.55 14.08
N SER A 70 8.74 26.61 13.51
CA SER A 70 7.30 26.75 13.19
C SER A 70 6.82 25.68 12.17
N SER A 71 7.73 25.12 11.38
CA SER A 71 7.41 24.03 10.43
C SER A 71 7.21 22.67 11.11
N ILE A 72 7.69 22.48 12.34
CA ILE A 72 7.65 21.20 13.07
C ILE A 72 6.66 21.27 14.24
N GLY A 73 6.56 22.41 14.87
CA GLY A 73 5.66 22.64 16.00
C GLY A 73 4.31 23.22 15.61
N LYS A 74 3.48 23.47 16.60
CA LYS A 74 2.16 24.12 16.44
C LYS A 74 2.08 25.30 17.40
N GLU A 75 1.55 26.41 16.89
CA GLU A 75 1.31 27.61 17.69
C GLU A 75 0.15 27.39 18.68
N PRO A 76 0.15 28.08 19.81
CA PRO A 76 -0.99 28.14 20.69
C PRO A 76 -2.25 28.65 19.97
N ALA A 77 -3.39 28.05 20.26
CA ALA A 77 -4.67 28.54 19.76
C ALA A 77 -5.27 29.54 20.77
N TYR A 78 -5.81 30.62 20.26
CA TYR A 78 -6.33 31.66 21.12
C TYR A 78 -7.86 31.65 21.09
N PHE A 79 -8.45 31.97 22.25
CA PHE A 79 -9.88 32.07 22.43
C PHE A 79 -10.41 33.29 21.68
N ASP A 80 -11.43 33.08 20.86
CA ASP A 80 -12.21 34.10 20.20
C ASP A 80 -13.71 33.84 20.43
N SER A 81 -14.34 34.70 21.17
CA SER A 81 -15.77 34.59 21.47
C SER A 81 -16.69 34.79 20.24
N LEU A 82 -16.21 35.47 19.21
CA LEU A 82 -16.97 35.68 17.96
C LEU A 82 -17.06 34.39 17.14
N SER A 83 -16.03 33.59 17.14
CA SER A 83 -15.99 32.30 16.41
C SER A 83 -16.96 31.26 16.98
N LEU A 84 -17.38 31.36 18.24
CA LEU A 84 -18.28 30.39 18.88
C LEU A 84 -19.68 30.35 18.22
N GLN A 85 -20.15 31.46 17.70
CA GLN A 85 -21.43 31.49 16.99
C GLN A 85 -21.33 30.79 15.64
N ASP A 86 -20.20 30.96 14.94
CA ASP A 86 -19.92 30.25 13.69
C ASP A 86 -19.77 28.76 13.94
N ASP A 87 -19.14 28.37 15.07
CA ASP A 87 -19.02 26.99 15.48
C ASP A 87 -20.38 26.34 15.75
N ILE A 88 -21.31 27.05 16.41
CA ILE A 88 -22.71 26.59 16.57
C ILE A 88 -23.35 26.35 15.21
N THR A 89 -23.24 27.31 14.30
CA THR A 89 -23.81 27.19 12.94
C THR A 89 -23.23 25.97 12.21
N ALA A 90 -21.93 25.77 12.31
CA ALA A 90 -21.27 24.58 11.71
C ALA A 90 -21.77 23.27 12.33
N LEU A 91 -21.98 23.22 13.65
CA LEU A 91 -22.56 22.06 14.32
C LEU A 91 -24.01 21.84 13.89
N GLU A 92 -24.83 22.89 13.84
CA GLU A 92 -26.22 22.80 13.37
C GLU A 92 -26.29 22.22 11.96
N ASP A 93 -25.48 22.73 11.04
CA ASP A 93 -25.47 22.26 9.66
C ASP A 93 -25.01 20.83 9.58
N PHE A 94 -23.97 20.45 10.33
CA PHE A 94 -23.51 19.07 10.41
C PHE A 94 -24.60 18.13 10.88
N TYR A 95 -25.33 18.48 11.93
CA TYR A 95 -26.40 17.66 12.48
C TYR A 95 -27.62 17.61 11.54
N LYS A 96 -27.99 18.74 10.91
CA LYS A 96 -29.08 18.79 9.91
C LYS A 96 -28.82 17.89 8.70
N VAL A 97 -27.60 17.95 8.15
CA VAL A 97 -27.18 17.07 7.02
C VAL A 97 -27.29 15.58 7.37
N ASN A 98 -27.18 15.24 8.64
CA ASN A 98 -27.29 13.87 9.14
C ASN A 98 -28.65 13.53 9.77
N GLY A 99 -29.68 14.36 9.57
CA GLY A 99 -31.07 14.06 9.94
C GLY A 99 -31.53 14.60 11.30
N PHE A 100 -30.70 15.31 12.04
CA PHE A 100 -31.05 15.85 13.35
C PHE A 100 -31.57 17.29 13.26
N PHE A 101 -32.73 17.48 12.64
CA PHE A 101 -33.28 18.81 12.36
C PHE A 101 -33.80 19.53 13.59
N LYS A 102 -34.00 18.86 14.71
CA LYS A 102 -34.46 19.40 15.98
C LYS A 102 -33.38 19.48 17.04
N ALA A 103 -32.14 19.26 16.66
CA ALA A 103 -31.03 19.36 17.60
C ALA A 103 -30.87 20.80 18.06
N ASP A 104 -30.72 20.99 19.36
CA ASP A 104 -30.51 22.29 19.99
C ASP A 104 -29.07 22.41 20.46
N PHE A 105 -28.47 23.55 20.27
CA PHE A 105 -27.06 23.81 20.59
C PHE A 105 -26.94 25.04 21.47
N SER A 106 -26.08 24.97 22.44
CA SER A 106 -25.66 26.11 23.23
C SER A 106 -24.20 25.98 23.61
N TYR A 107 -23.57 27.07 23.95
CA TYR A 107 -22.21 27.08 24.43
C TYR A 107 -22.08 27.86 25.73
N SER A 108 -21.08 27.53 26.49
CA SER A 108 -20.60 28.30 27.64
C SER A 108 -19.08 28.30 27.62
N PHE A 109 -18.48 29.34 28.16
CA PHE A 109 -17.04 29.41 28.31
C PHE A 109 -16.64 29.96 29.66
N ALA A 110 -15.49 29.53 30.13
CA ALA A 110 -14.87 30.04 31.35
C ALA A 110 -13.48 30.58 31.03
N ILE A 111 -13.15 31.74 31.53
CA ILE A 111 -11.86 32.39 31.34
C ILE A 111 -11.17 32.55 32.68
N ASP A 112 -9.99 31.98 32.80
CA ASP A 112 -9.06 32.27 33.88
C ASP A 112 -8.10 33.39 33.46
N THR A 113 -8.34 34.59 33.98
CA THR A 113 -7.50 35.75 33.66
C THR A 113 -6.11 35.67 34.34
N THR A 114 -5.96 34.85 35.34
CA THR A 114 -4.69 34.67 36.09
C THR A 114 -3.75 33.76 35.30
N GLN A 115 -4.27 32.66 34.78
CA GLN A 115 -3.51 31.70 33.97
C GLN A 115 -3.57 32.04 32.49
N LYS A 116 -4.44 32.99 32.07
CA LYS A 116 -4.69 33.37 30.66
C LYS A 116 -5.20 32.18 29.83
N GLU A 117 -6.05 31.36 30.41
CA GLU A 117 -6.64 30.18 29.78
C GLU A 117 -8.14 30.33 29.62
N ALA A 118 -8.67 29.75 28.58
CA ALA A 118 -10.11 29.64 28.32
C ALA A 118 -10.49 28.18 28.08
N ILE A 119 -11.67 27.82 28.54
CA ILE A 119 -12.32 26.53 28.31
C ILE A 119 -13.67 26.82 27.67
N VAL A 120 -14.00 26.10 26.60
CA VAL A 120 -15.30 26.18 25.93
C VAL A 120 -16.03 24.85 26.10
N SER A 121 -17.31 24.91 26.41
CA SER A 121 -18.19 23.74 26.51
C SER A 121 -19.39 23.92 25.62
N PHE A 122 -19.58 23.04 24.66
CA PHE A 122 -20.77 22.94 23.81
C PHE A 122 -21.73 21.94 24.41
N GLN A 123 -22.95 22.37 24.64
CA GLN A 123 -24.06 21.52 25.09
C GLN A 123 -24.93 21.21 23.88
N ILE A 124 -25.11 19.94 23.58
CA ILE A 124 -25.87 19.43 22.45
C ILE A 124 -27.05 18.62 22.96
N ASN A 125 -28.22 18.94 22.47
CA ASN A 125 -29.40 18.10 22.68
C ASN A 125 -29.81 17.56 21.30
N GLU A 126 -29.32 16.37 20.96
CA GLU A 126 -29.47 15.79 19.62
C GLU A 126 -30.92 15.55 19.24
N ARG A 127 -31.80 15.33 20.22
CA ARG A 127 -33.18 14.88 19.98
C ARG A 127 -33.18 13.58 19.14
N GLN A 128 -34.37 13.24 18.60
CA GLN A 128 -34.53 12.07 17.72
C GLN A 128 -34.15 12.44 16.27
N PRO A 129 -33.36 11.64 15.58
CA PRO A 129 -33.10 11.87 14.15
C PRO A 129 -34.37 11.64 13.33
N SER A 130 -34.47 12.31 12.22
CA SER A 130 -35.53 12.06 11.25
C SER A 130 -35.19 10.86 10.38
N THR A 131 -36.21 10.14 9.95
CA THR A 131 -36.09 8.97 9.07
C THR A 131 -36.81 9.20 7.74
N PHE A 132 -36.39 8.52 6.70
CA PHE A 132 -37.11 8.53 5.43
C PHE A 132 -38.52 7.92 5.58
N SER A 133 -39.54 8.60 5.03
CA SER A 133 -40.93 8.15 5.03
C SER A 133 -41.35 7.70 3.63
N GLU A 134 -41.57 8.66 2.75
CA GLU A 134 -41.87 8.41 1.35
C GLU A 134 -40.71 8.90 0.49
N ILE A 135 -40.36 8.09 -0.53
CA ILE A 135 -39.28 8.41 -1.46
C ILE A 135 -39.82 8.17 -2.86
N ASN A 136 -39.97 9.23 -3.64
CA ASN A 136 -40.48 9.18 -4.98
C ASN A 136 -39.39 9.59 -5.98
N LEU A 137 -39.32 8.87 -7.08
CA LEU A 137 -38.40 9.12 -8.18
C LEU A 137 -39.22 9.44 -9.41
N PHE A 138 -39.13 10.67 -9.88
CA PHE A 138 -39.87 11.19 -11.02
C PHE A 138 -38.99 11.34 -12.26
N GLY A 139 -39.60 11.26 -13.44
CA GLY A 139 -38.90 11.39 -14.73
C GLY A 139 -38.33 10.06 -15.25
N LEU A 140 -38.57 8.95 -14.55
CA LEU A 140 -38.15 7.61 -14.94
C LEU A 140 -39.25 6.78 -15.57
N GLU A 141 -40.47 7.28 -15.62
CA GLU A 141 -41.70 6.56 -16.02
C GLU A 141 -41.69 6.16 -17.51
N ALA A 142 -40.98 6.92 -18.36
CA ALA A 142 -40.85 6.64 -19.79
C ALA A 142 -39.83 5.55 -20.12
N LEU A 143 -39.09 5.04 -19.14
CA LEU A 143 -38.09 4.01 -19.34
C LEU A 143 -38.74 2.64 -19.62
N PRO A 144 -38.15 1.83 -20.54
CA PRO A 144 -38.54 0.42 -20.67
C PRO A 144 -38.35 -0.30 -19.31
N LYS A 145 -39.29 -1.20 -18.99
CA LYS A 145 -39.33 -1.89 -17.69
C LYS A 145 -38.01 -2.52 -17.28
N GLU A 146 -37.33 -3.22 -18.19
CA GLU A 146 -36.05 -3.87 -17.95
C GLU A 146 -34.96 -2.84 -17.55
N ILE A 147 -34.93 -1.69 -18.20
CA ILE A 147 -33.97 -0.61 -17.91
C ILE A 147 -34.31 0.05 -16.57
N SER A 148 -35.57 0.31 -16.30
CA SER A 148 -36.03 0.90 -15.05
C SER A 148 -35.63 0.01 -13.85
N GLU A 149 -35.82 -1.30 -13.96
CA GLU A 149 -35.39 -2.25 -12.92
C GLU A 149 -33.87 -2.22 -12.70
N ASP A 150 -33.08 -2.17 -13.77
CA ASP A 150 -31.61 -2.09 -13.66
C ASP A 150 -31.13 -0.76 -13.08
N VAL A 151 -31.73 0.34 -13.48
CA VAL A 151 -31.42 1.70 -12.99
C VAL A 151 -31.69 1.79 -11.49
N LEU A 152 -32.80 1.24 -11.04
CA LEU A 152 -33.23 1.28 -9.64
C LEU A 152 -32.45 0.33 -8.73
N LYS A 153 -31.73 -0.66 -9.24
CA LYS A 153 -30.86 -1.53 -8.41
C LYS A 153 -29.79 -0.76 -7.62
N GLY A 154 -29.35 0.37 -8.13
CA GLY A 154 -28.39 1.24 -7.45
C GLY A 154 -28.99 2.12 -6.35
N PHE A 155 -30.33 2.21 -6.29
CA PHE A 155 -31.02 3.02 -5.31
C PHE A 155 -31.42 2.16 -4.11
N THR A 156 -30.76 2.33 -2.98
CA THR A 156 -30.88 1.47 -1.81
C THR A 156 -31.51 2.17 -0.59
N VAL A 157 -31.88 3.45 -0.73
CA VAL A 157 -32.53 4.19 0.35
C VAL A 157 -33.89 3.54 0.66
N SER A 158 -34.12 3.24 1.93
CA SER A 158 -35.34 2.56 2.37
C SER A 158 -36.11 3.37 3.41
N LYS A 159 -37.41 3.09 3.50
CA LYS A 159 -38.29 3.66 4.52
C LYS A 159 -37.82 3.31 5.92
N ASN A 160 -37.95 4.23 6.86
CA ASN A 160 -37.51 4.16 8.26
C ASN A 160 -36.00 4.16 8.48
N GLU A 161 -35.19 4.30 7.44
CA GLU A 161 -33.76 4.51 7.55
C GLU A 161 -33.45 5.97 7.96
N GLN A 162 -32.42 6.20 8.75
CA GLN A 162 -32.07 7.55 9.19
C GLN A 162 -31.77 8.44 7.99
N PHE A 163 -32.31 9.65 7.98
CA PHE A 163 -32.04 10.62 6.93
C PHE A 163 -30.55 11.01 6.93
N SER A 164 -29.95 10.96 5.77
CA SER A 164 -28.60 11.47 5.51
C SER A 164 -28.55 12.06 4.10
N GLN A 165 -28.21 13.33 4.02
CA GLN A 165 -28.10 14.01 2.71
C GLN A 165 -27.00 13.41 1.85
N LEU A 166 -25.89 12.98 2.45
CA LEU A 166 -24.80 12.32 1.73
C LEU A 166 -25.24 10.97 1.17
N PHE A 167 -25.96 10.19 1.97
CA PHE A 167 -26.48 8.89 1.54
C PHE A 167 -27.49 9.05 0.39
N LEU A 168 -28.38 10.02 0.50
CA LEU A 168 -29.33 10.36 -0.56
C LEU A 168 -28.63 10.80 -1.85
N LYS A 169 -27.60 11.66 -1.72
CA LYS A 169 -26.77 12.09 -2.87
C LYS A 169 -26.10 10.92 -3.57
N ASN A 170 -25.49 10.01 -2.82
CA ASN A 170 -24.80 8.85 -3.40
C ASN A 170 -25.78 7.93 -4.17
N ASN A 171 -26.96 7.74 -3.61
CA ASN A 171 -28.02 6.95 -4.27
C ASN A 171 -28.54 7.63 -5.55
N ARG A 172 -28.76 8.94 -5.51
CA ARG A 172 -29.12 9.74 -6.68
C ARG A 172 -28.07 9.62 -7.78
N ASP A 173 -26.80 9.78 -7.43
CA ASP A 173 -25.68 9.71 -8.37
C ASP A 173 -25.56 8.28 -8.98
N ALA A 174 -25.89 7.24 -8.23
CA ALA A 174 -25.95 5.87 -8.73
C ALA A 174 -27.07 5.65 -9.77
N VAL A 175 -28.23 6.31 -9.60
CA VAL A 175 -29.30 6.28 -10.61
C VAL A 175 -28.83 6.91 -11.92
N ILE A 176 -28.15 8.05 -11.86
CA ILE A 176 -27.60 8.73 -13.06
C ILE A 176 -26.53 7.86 -13.72
N GLU A 177 -25.64 7.26 -12.96
CA GLU A 177 -24.61 6.35 -13.49
C GLU A 177 -25.24 5.15 -14.22
N ASN A 178 -26.28 4.55 -13.65
CA ASN A 178 -26.99 3.44 -14.27
C ASN A 178 -27.75 3.85 -15.54
N LEU A 179 -28.34 5.04 -15.57
CA LEU A 179 -28.94 5.63 -16.79
C LEU A 179 -27.87 5.82 -17.87
N ASN A 180 -26.73 6.39 -17.54
CA ASN A 180 -25.60 6.55 -18.47
C ASN A 180 -25.09 5.20 -18.98
N ASN A 181 -25.06 4.18 -18.15
CA ASN A 181 -24.68 2.82 -18.54
C ASN A 181 -25.73 2.13 -19.43
N SER A 182 -26.97 2.62 -19.41
CA SER A 182 -28.10 2.10 -20.19
C SER A 182 -28.35 2.83 -21.51
N GLY A 183 -27.53 3.82 -21.84
CA GLY A 183 -27.58 4.56 -23.10
C GLY A 183 -28.10 6.00 -22.99
N TYR A 184 -28.53 6.42 -21.82
CA TYR A 184 -29.06 7.78 -21.59
C TYR A 184 -27.91 8.73 -21.21
N MET A 185 -27.10 9.09 -22.21
CA MET A 185 -25.85 9.85 -22.05
C MET A 185 -26.06 11.21 -21.38
N LEU A 186 -27.17 11.89 -21.64
CA LEU A 186 -27.51 13.22 -21.14
C LEU A 186 -28.40 13.17 -19.89
N ALA A 187 -28.56 11.99 -19.29
CA ALA A 187 -29.31 11.89 -18.05
C ALA A 187 -28.71 12.77 -16.96
N ALA A 188 -29.56 13.55 -16.34
CA ALA A 188 -29.19 14.51 -15.30
C ALA A 188 -30.17 14.43 -14.12
N PHE A 189 -29.68 14.86 -12.98
CA PHE A 189 -30.53 15.19 -11.84
C PHE A 189 -30.98 16.66 -12.01
N ASP A 190 -32.30 16.87 -11.98
CA ASP A 190 -32.88 18.19 -12.08
C ASP A 190 -32.96 18.86 -10.71
N THR A 191 -33.82 18.36 -9.83
CA THR A 191 -34.05 18.96 -8.52
C THR A 191 -34.52 17.92 -7.51
N SER A 192 -34.59 18.31 -6.24
CA SER A 192 -35.23 17.54 -5.19
C SER A 192 -36.12 18.39 -4.31
N SER A 193 -37.22 17.86 -3.85
CA SER A 193 -38.01 18.40 -2.75
C SER A 193 -37.84 17.49 -1.53
N ILE A 194 -37.52 18.12 -0.39
CA ILE A 194 -37.42 17.40 0.89
C ILE A 194 -38.36 18.09 1.86
N GLU A 195 -39.48 17.43 2.15
CA GLU A 195 -40.49 17.90 3.10
C GLU A 195 -40.30 17.21 4.45
N MET A 196 -40.11 18.00 5.48
CA MET A 196 -39.87 17.54 6.83
C MET A 196 -41.15 17.65 7.68
N ASP A 197 -41.75 16.49 8.07
CA ASP A 197 -42.70 16.45 9.17
C ASP A 197 -41.98 16.49 10.51
N THR A 198 -41.80 17.72 11.02
CA THR A 198 -41.10 17.90 12.31
C THR A 198 -41.87 17.33 13.49
N THR A 199 -43.15 17.05 13.40
CA THR A 199 -43.92 16.46 14.50
C THR A 199 -43.62 14.97 14.66
N LYS A 200 -43.48 14.28 13.54
CA LYS A 200 -43.22 12.82 13.48
C LYS A 200 -41.75 12.46 13.25
N ASN A 201 -40.86 13.43 13.02
CA ASN A 201 -39.48 13.24 12.60
C ASN A 201 -39.36 12.40 11.30
N LEU A 202 -40.16 12.71 10.30
CA LEU A 202 -40.21 12.03 9.01
C LEU A 202 -39.78 12.96 7.89
N ALA A 203 -39.02 12.42 6.92
CA ALA A 203 -38.61 13.11 5.72
C ALA A 203 -39.29 12.46 4.51
N ASN A 204 -40.09 13.21 3.77
CA ASN A 204 -40.58 12.83 2.43
C ASN A 204 -39.61 13.41 1.41
N VAL A 205 -39.20 12.61 0.46
CA VAL A 205 -38.18 12.98 -0.52
C VAL A 205 -38.71 12.70 -1.92
N ASP A 206 -38.75 13.73 -2.75
CA ASP A 206 -39.04 13.65 -4.17
C ASP A 206 -37.76 14.01 -4.95
N LEU A 207 -37.30 13.10 -5.80
CA LEU A 207 -36.15 13.30 -6.68
C LEU A 207 -36.61 13.35 -8.13
N TYR A 208 -36.23 14.38 -8.84
CA TYR A 208 -36.60 14.61 -10.24
C TYR A 208 -35.39 14.37 -11.15
N PHE A 209 -35.58 13.53 -12.16
CA PHE A 209 -34.57 13.18 -13.14
C PHE A 209 -35.01 13.55 -14.54
N GLU A 210 -34.07 14.00 -15.33
CA GLU A 210 -34.21 14.16 -16.77
C GLU A 210 -33.44 13.03 -17.46
N THR A 211 -34.13 12.07 -18.07
CA THR A 211 -33.46 10.94 -18.73
C THR A 211 -32.88 11.33 -20.09
N GLY A 212 -33.54 12.23 -20.80
CA GLY A 212 -33.18 12.56 -22.18
C GLY A 212 -33.42 11.42 -23.15
N SER A 213 -32.79 11.50 -24.32
CA SER A 213 -32.87 10.45 -25.36
C SER A 213 -31.84 9.34 -25.12
N ARG A 214 -32.15 8.15 -25.64
CA ARG A 214 -31.23 7.01 -25.61
C ARG A 214 -30.33 7.02 -26.85
N TYR A 215 -29.01 7.09 -26.64
CA TYR A 215 -28.01 7.25 -27.71
C TYR A 215 -27.34 5.95 -28.08
N LYS A 216 -26.98 5.82 -29.37
CA LYS A 216 -26.09 4.79 -29.93
C LYS A 216 -24.81 5.44 -30.44
N ILE A 217 -23.73 4.68 -30.45
CA ILE A 217 -22.45 5.11 -30.99
C ILE A 217 -22.53 5.10 -32.52
N SER A 218 -22.29 6.26 -33.17
CA SER A 218 -22.23 6.38 -34.62
C SER A 218 -20.91 5.88 -35.19
N GLU A 219 -19.79 6.30 -34.61
CA GLU A 219 -18.43 5.93 -35.00
C GLU A 219 -17.44 6.18 -33.86
N VAL A 220 -16.20 5.63 -33.99
CA VAL A 220 -15.08 5.90 -33.08
C VAL A 220 -13.96 6.59 -33.88
N LYS A 221 -13.81 7.90 -33.69
CA LYS A 221 -12.74 8.72 -34.27
C LYS A 221 -11.49 8.66 -33.37
N ILE A 222 -10.33 8.33 -33.95
CA ILE A 222 -9.08 8.25 -33.20
C ILE A 222 -8.15 9.36 -33.64
N GLU A 223 -7.85 10.27 -32.73
CA GLU A 223 -6.86 11.33 -32.90
C GLU A 223 -5.65 11.05 -32.02
N LYS A 224 -4.55 10.66 -32.64
CA LYS A 224 -3.27 10.40 -31.96
C LYS A 224 -2.30 11.51 -32.27
N LYS A 225 -1.60 11.99 -31.23
CA LYS A 225 -0.55 13.00 -31.30
C LYS A 225 0.68 12.52 -30.54
N GLY A 226 1.78 13.23 -30.62
CA GLY A 226 3.02 12.96 -29.89
C GLY A 226 4.08 12.23 -30.70
N GLU A 227 5.29 12.15 -30.15
CA GLU A 227 6.48 11.63 -30.84
C GLU A 227 6.36 10.15 -31.26
N GLY A 228 5.52 9.38 -30.59
CA GLY A 228 5.29 7.96 -30.88
C GLY A 228 4.11 7.68 -31.80
N SER A 229 3.37 8.71 -32.25
CA SER A 229 2.12 8.54 -33.00
C SER A 229 2.26 7.70 -34.26
N ASP A 230 3.36 7.86 -34.99
CA ASP A 230 3.60 7.17 -36.29
C ASP A 230 3.96 5.69 -36.08
N PHE A 231 4.39 5.31 -34.88
CA PHE A 231 4.78 3.92 -34.55
C PHE A 231 3.62 3.06 -34.04
N VAL A 232 2.42 3.63 -33.90
CA VAL A 232 1.25 2.91 -33.37
C VAL A 232 0.14 2.92 -34.40
N GLU A 233 -0.28 1.74 -34.82
CA GLU A 233 -1.36 1.57 -35.79
C GLU A 233 -2.71 2.01 -35.23
N THR A 234 -3.53 2.72 -36.01
CA THR A 234 -4.87 3.18 -35.61
C THR A 234 -5.81 2.01 -35.37
N GLU A 235 -5.66 0.92 -36.14
CA GLU A 235 -6.46 -0.30 -36.00
C GLU A 235 -6.25 -0.97 -34.63
N LEU A 236 -5.00 -1.03 -34.17
CA LEU A 236 -4.69 -1.50 -32.81
C LEU A 236 -5.44 -0.70 -31.75
N LEU A 237 -5.50 0.63 -31.91
CA LEU A 237 -6.20 1.48 -30.94
C LEU A 237 -7.71 1.27 -30.98
N ARG A 238 -8.27 1.05 -32.18
CA ARG A 238 -9.68 0.73 -32.34
C ARG A 238 -10.05 -0.58 -31.67
N ASP A 239 -9.23 -1.62 -31.85
CA ASP A 239 -9.41 -2.92 -31.17
C ASP A 239 -9.35 -2.78 -29.64
N LEU A 240 -8.43 -1.96 -29.14
CA LEU A 240 -8.30 -1.71 -27.70
C LEU A 240 -9.47 -0.93 -27.12
N VAL A 241 -10.06 -0.02 -27.86
CA VAL A 241 -11.31 0.67 -27.44
C VAL A 241 -12.43 -0.34 -27.26
N GLY A 242 -12.58 -1.29 -28.20
CA GLY A 242 -13.51 -2.40 -28.09
C GLY A 242 -14.99 -1.98 -28.02
N ILE A 243 -15.33 -0.78 -28.53
CA ILE A 243 -16.68 -0.27 -28.67
C ILE A 243 -17.04 -0.29 -30.16
N LYS A 244 -18.16 -0.88 -30.50
CA LYS A 244 -18.61 -1.05 -31.90
C LYS A 244 -19.64 0.02 -32.27
N GLN A 245 -19.69 0.32 -33.57
CA GLN A 245 -20.76 1.11 -34.16
C GLN A 245 -22.14 0.48 -33.88
N ASN A 246 -23.15 1.30 -33.67
CA ASN A 246 -24.53 0.92 -33.31
C ASN A 246 -24.73 0.30 -31.92
N GLU A 247 -23.69 0.15 -31.08
CA GLU A 247 -23.88 -0.18 -29.67
C GLU A 247 -24.50 1.02 -28.95
N PHE A 248 -25.31 0.73 -27.93
CA PHE A 248 -25.80 1.78 -27.04
C PHE A 248 -24.65 2.41 -26.28
N TYR A 249 -24.73 3.73 -26.06
CA TYR A 249 -23.83 4.45 -25.18
C TYR A 249 -23.76 3.75 -23.80
N ASN A 250 -22.57 3.66 -23.25
CA ASN A 250 -22.37 3.07 -21.93
C ASN A 250 -21.11 3.70 -21.32
N SER A 251 -21.31 4.51 -20.27
CA SER A 251 -20.22 5.26 -19.63
C SER A 251 -19.15 4.36 -19.03
N GLU A 252 -19.54 3.23 -18.43
CA GLU A 252 -18.62 2.26 -17.88
C GLU A 252 -17.77 1.57 -18.96
N LYS A 253 -18.35 1.19 -20.11
CA LYS A 253 -17.58 0.68 -21.24
C LYS A 253 -16.56 1.70 -21.76
N ILE A 254 -16.93 2.98 -21.81
CA ILE A 254 -16.05 4.06 -22.23
C ILE A 254 -14.91 4.22 -21.23
N ARG A 255 -15.21 4.23 -19.94
CA ARG A 255 -14.22 4.29 -18.86
C ARG A 255 -13.27 3.09 -18.93
N GLN A 256 -13.79 1.89 -19.13
CA GLN A 256 -12.98 0.68 -19.30
C GLN A 256 -12.10 0.75 -20.56
N SER A 257 -12.59 1.32 -21.66
CA SER A 257 -11.80 1.55 -22.87
C SER A 257 -10.63 2.48 -22.60
N GLN A 258 -10.86 3.57 -21.88
CA GLN A 258 -9.81 4.51 -21.48
C GLN A 258 -8.76 3.83 -20.59
N ILE A 259 -9.18 3.04 -19.61
CA ILE A 259 -8.30 2.27 -18.74
C ILE A 259 -7.48 1.26 -19.57
N ARG A 260 -8.09 0.57 -20.53
CA ARG A 260 -7.38 -0.36 -21.43
C ARG A 260 -6.29 0.34 -22.21
N LEU A 261 -6.58 1.50 -22.79
CA LEU A 261 -5.59 2.29 -23.52
C LEU A 261 -4.44 2.74 -22.62
N TYR A 262 -4.72 3.24 -21.41
CA TYR A 262 -3.68 3.61 -20.45
C TYR A 262 -2.76 2.45 -20.08
N ARG A 263 -3.31 1.28 -19.87
CA ARG A 263 -2.55 0.07 -19.47
C ARG A 263 -1.57 -0.42 -20.53
N THR A 264 -1.72 -0.02 -21.77
CA THR A 264 -0.72 -0.32 -22.80
C THR A 264 0.62 0.35 -22.52
N GLY A 265 0.63 1.42 -21.71
CA GLY A 265 1.81 2.24 -21.47
C GLY A 265 2.27 3.06 -22.68
N LEU A 266 1.49 3.07 -23.77
CA LEU A 266 1.79 3.86 -24.97
C LEU A 266 1.55 5.36 -24.75
N PHE A 267 0.52 5.68 -23.97
CA PHE A 267 0.01 7.03 -23.81
C PHE A 267 0.58 7.73 -22.58
N SER A 268 1.02 8.95 -22.75
CA SER A 268 1.22 9.90 -21.65
C SER A 268 -0.11 10.52 -21.19
N TYR A 269 -1.07 10.61 -22.12
CA TYR A 269 -2.42 11.07 -21.90
C TYR A 269 -3.35 10.39 -22.89
N VAL A 270 -4.50 9.90 -22.44
CA VAL A 270 -5.57 9.41 -23.30
C VAL A 270 -6.93 9.67 -22.69
N GLN A 271 -7.87 10.09 -23.53
CA GLN A 271 -9.25 10.34 -23.14
C GLN A 271 -10.19 9.79 -24.21
N VAL A 272 -11.27 9.17 -23.79
CA VAL A 272 -12.35 8.69 -24.65
C VAL A 272 -13.61 9.45 -24.27
N ILE A 273 -14.10 10.29 -25.16
CA ILE A 273 -15.22 11.20 -24.89
C ILE A 273 -16.29 11.12 -25.99
N PRO A 274 -17.56 11.25 -25.64
CA PRO A 274 -18.62 11.48 -26.63
C PRO A 274 -18.51 12.92 -27.17
N VAL A 275 -18.73 13.10 -28.46
CA VAL A 275 -18.78 14.41 -29.11
C VAL A 275 -20.24 14.83 -29.20
N THR A 276 -20.70 15.55 -28.19
CA THR A 276 -22.11 15.96 -28.06
C THR A 276 -22.55 16.96 -29.09
N GLU A 277 -21.62 17.74 -29.65
CA GLU A 277 -21.90 18.75 -30.68
C GLU A 277 -22.20 18.11 -32.06
N ASP A 278 -21.70 16.90 -32.30
CA ASP A 278 -21.88 16.14 -33.56
C ASP A 278 -23.02 15.10 -33.45
N THR A 279 -23.95 15.25 -32.53
CA THR A 279 -25.07 14.32 -32.42
C THR A 279 -26.06 14.49 -33.58
N SER A 280 -26.39 13.39 -34.24
CA SER A 280 -27.40 13.34 -35.29
C SER A 280 -28.53 12.39 -34.87
N GLY A 281 -29.68 12.93 -34.52
CA GLY A 281 -30.75 12.17 -33.92
C GLY A 281 -30.29 11.50 -32.62
N ASN A 282 -30.44 10.19 -32.51
CA ASN A 282 -30.03 9.40 -31.33
C ASN A 282 -28.64 8.74 -31.51
N PHE A 283 -27.76 9.33 -32.31
CA PHE A 283 -26.41 8.83 -32.57
C PHE A 283 -25.36 9.85 -32.10
N VAL A 284 -24.32 9.35 -31.44
CA VAL A 284 -23.19 10.16 -30.93
C VAL A 284 -21.86 9.53 -31.35
N PRO A 285 -20.93 10.30 -31.95
CA PRO A 285 -19.59 9.80 -32.21
C PRO A 285 -18.75 9.83 -30.93
N LEU A 286 -17.88 8.84 -30.77
CA LEU A 286 -16.83 8.83 -29.74
C LEU A 286 -15.53 9.35 -30.33
N LYS A 287 -14.82 10.15 -29.57
CA LYS A 287 -13.50 10.66 -29.90
C LYS A 287 -12.47 10.14 -28.92
N VAL A 288 -11.45 9.47 -29.44
CA VAL A 288 -10.27 9.07 -28.67
C VAL A 288 -9.18 10.11 -28.92
N LEU A 289 -8.85 10.86 -27.89
CA LEU A 289 -7.76 11.83 -27.91
C LEU A 289 -6.57 11.22 -27.17
N GLY A 290 -5.47 10.95 -27.88
CA GLY A 290 -4.32 10.30 -27.28
C GLY A 290 -3.01 11.00 -27.61
N ASN A 291 -2.20 11.27 -26.57
CA ASN A 291 -0.81 11.69 -26.75
C ASN A 291 0.11 10.50 -26.48
N ILE A 292 0.73 9.99 -27.55
CA ILE A 292 1.61 8.83 -27.53
C ILE A 292 3.03 9.31 -27.21
N GLY A 293 3.57 8.84 -26.09
CA GLY A 293 4.90 9.20 -25.62
C GLY A 293 6.03 8.60 -26.45
N LYS A 294 7.27 8.88 -26.06
CA LYS A 294 8.47 8.27 -26.66
C LYS A 294 8.40 6.77 -26.63
N MET A 295 8.83 6.13 -27.71
CA MET A 295 8.84 4.67 -27.81
C MET A 295 9.99 4.03 -27.01
N ASN A 296 11.09 4.74 -26.85
CA ASN A 296 12.27 4.28 -26.12
C ASN A 296 12.50 5.20 -24.93
N GLU A 297 12.70 4.58 -23.76
CA GLU A 297 12.99 5.28 -22.52
C GLU A 297 14.18 4.60 -21.84
N LEU A 298 15.09 5.40 -21.32
CA LEU A 298 16.21 4.94 -20.50
C LEU A 298 16.14 5.70 -19.16
N ALA A 299 16.00 4.97 -18.07
CA ALA A 299 15.92 5.51 -16.73
C ALA A 299 17.09 4.96 -15.90
N PRO A 300 18.05 5.80 -15.48
CA PRO A 300 18.98 5.43 -14.42
C PRO A 300 18.23 5.36 -13.09
N GLU A 301 18.61 4.41 -12.25
CA GLU A 301 17.93 4.12 -11.00
C GLU A 301 18.92 4.13 -9.84
N LEU A 302 18.60 4.83 -8.76
CA LEU A 302 19.20 4.65 -7.46
C LEU A 302 18.28 3.75 -6.64
N LEU A 303 18.81 2.61 -6.21
CA LEU A 303 18.03 1.60 -5.50
C LEU A 303 18.28 1.71 -4.01
N MET A 304 17.22 1.95 -3.28
CA MET A 304 17.20 1.89 -1.82
C MET A 304 15.99 1.05 -1.42
N ASN A 305 16.22 -0.11 -0.85
CA ASN A 305 15.12 -1.01 -0.49
C ASN A 305 15.44 -1.90 0.71
N ASN A 306 14.39 -2.51 1.26
CA ASN A 306 14.46 -3.46 2.37
C ASN A 306 14.10 -4.86 1.88
N GLN A 307 14.81 -5.36 0.89
CA GLN A 307 14.62 -6.74 0.43
C GLN A 307 15.29 -7.73 1.37
N GLN A 308 14.68 -8.90 1.53
CA GLN A 308 15.18 -9.97 2.40
C GLN A 308 15.45 -9.53 3.84
N ASN A 309 14.64 -8.57 4.33
CA ASN A 309 14.75 -8.00 5.67
C ASN A 309 16.07 -7.25 5.96
N THR A 310 16.82 -6.85 4.93
CA THR A 310 18.04 -6.03 5.02
C THR A 310 17.89 -4.71 4.27
N PHE A 311 18.60 -3.68 4.71
CA PHE A 311 18.68 -2.43 3.96
C PHE A 311 19.75 -2.53 2.87
N ASN A 312 19.32 -2.39 1.62
CA ASN A 312 20.16 -2.50 0.44
C ASN A 312 20.30 -1.13 -0.24
N LEU A 313 21.49 -0.82 -0.67
CA LEU A 313 21.81 0.35 -1.49
C LEU A 313 22.43 -0.11 -2.80
N GLY A 314 21.93 0.38 -3.90
CA GLY A 314 22.45 0.03 -5.21
C GLY A 314 22.15 1.06 -6.27
N MET A 315 22.62 0.77 -7.46
CA MET A 315 22.33 1.53 -8.67
C MET A 315 21.96 0.59 -9.81
N GLY A 316 21.25 1.10 -10.75
CA GLY A 316 20.83 0.35 -11.91
C GLY A 316 20.36 1.22 -13.04
N GLY A 317 19.75 0.59 -14.00
CA GLY A 317 19.10 1.26 -15.12
C GLY A 317 18.07 0.37 -15.76
N THR A 318 17.01 1.00 -16.21
CA THR A 318 15.93 0.35 -16.96
C THR A 318 15.86 0.97 -18.35
N TYR A 319 16.00 0.13 -19.38
CA TYR A 319 15.66 0.46 -20.75
C TYR A 319 14.30 -0.11 -21.08
N MET A 320 13.42 0.72 -21.62
CA MET A 320 12.07 0.35 -22.02
C MET A 320 11.84 0.69 -23.48
N ARG A 321 11.32 -0.26 -24.25
CA ARG A 321 10.84 -0.05 -25.62
C ARG A 321 9.36 -0.39 -25.70
N LYS A 322 8.54 0.62 -25.93
CA LYS A 322 7.10 0.51 -26.13
C LYS A 322 6.79 0.05 -27.56
N ASN A 323 5.66 -0.58 -27.75
CA ASN A 323 5.22 -1.16 -29.02
C ASN A 323 6.26 -2.07 -29.71
N PHE A 324 7.02 -2.81 -28.89
CA PHE A 324 8.03 -3.76 -29.37
C PHE A 324 7.38 -4.87 -30.22
N LEU A 325 7.75 -4.98 -31.49
CA LEU A 325 7.12 -5.89 -32.46
C LEU A 325 5.59 -5.68 -32.63
N GLY A 326 5.10 -4.46 -32.38
CA GLY A 326 3.68 -4.12 -32.53
C GLY A 326 2.77 -4.63 -31.40
N ARG A 327 1.45 -4.48 -31.56
CA ARG A 327 0.39 -4.93 -30.64
C ARG A 327 0.54 -4.41 -29.20
N ALA A 328 1.10 -3.21 -29.02
CA ALA A 328 1.37 -2.58 -27.73
C ALA A 328 2.27 -3.42 -26.81
N ARG A 329 3.09 -4.31 -27.33
CA ARG A 329 4.06 -5.06 -26.52
C ARG A 329 5.09 -4.14 -25.93
N LYS A 330 5.52 -4.42 -24.73
CA LYS A 330 6.55 -3.66 -24.04
C LYS A 330 7.74 -4.57 -23.73
N LEU A 331 8.93 -4.20 -24.24
CA LEU A 331 10.20 -4.79 -23.86
C LEU A 331 10.80 -3.93 -22.73
N THR A 332 11.15 -4.56 -21.63
CA THR A 332 11.86 -3.91 -20.52
C THR A 332 13.14 -4.70 -20.23
N VAL A 333 14.27 -4.01 -20.18
CA VAL A 333 15.56 -4.56 -19.75
C VAL A 333 15.99 -3.78 -18.53
N THR A 334 16.12 -4.46 -17.40
CA THR A 334 16.55 -3.85 -16.14
C THR A 334 17.82 -4.54 -15.67
N SER A 335 18.82 -3.77 -15.27
CA SER A 335 20.00 -4.31 -14.60
C SER A 335 20.34 -3.45 -13.40
N SER A 336 20.64 -4.10 -12.29
CA SER A 336 20.96 -3.40 -11.05
C SER A 336 21.98 -4.18 -10.23
N PHE A 337 22.78 -3.48 -9.47
CA PHE A 337 23.73 -4.04 -8.53
C PHE A 337 23.88 -3.16 -7.31
N GLY A 338 24.33 -3.72 -6.23
CA GLY A 338 24.50 -2.96 -5.01
C GLY A 338 25.02 -3.78 -3.84
N VAL A 339 25.01 -3.12 -2.72
CA VAL A 339 25.45 -3.65 -1.44
C VAL A 339 24.22 -4.06 -0.63
N GLN A 340 24.30 -5.23 -0.05
CA GLN A 340 23.30 -5.74 0.86
C GLN A 340 23.81 -5.54 2.30
N ASP A 341 22.91 -5.12 3.20
CA ASP A 341 23.23 -4.80 4.59
C ASP A 341 24.36 -3.76 4.70
N LEU A 342 24.08 -2.56 4.18
CA LEU A 342 25.02 -1.44 4.07
C LEU A 342 25.84 -1.17 5.34
N PHE A 343 25.24 -1.38 6.51
CA PHE A 343 25.88 -1.10 7.80
C PHE A 343 26.94 -2.12 8.21
N LYS A 344 26.99 -3.29 7.56
CA LYS A 344 27.99 -4.33 7.81
C LYS A 344 29.18 -4.30 6.85
N VAL A 345 29.10 -3.48 5.78
CA VAL A 345 30.16 -3.44 4.75
C VAL A 345 31.36 -2.67 5.23
N ASN A 346 32.51 -3.29 5.17
CA ASN A 346 33.81 -2.63 5.39
C ASN A 346 34.30 -1.98 4.10
N PHE A 347 33.81 -0.76 3.80
CA PHE A 347 34.16 -0.02 2.60
C PHE A 347 35.67 0.17 2.36
N PRO A 348 36.50 0.55 3.36
CA PRO A 348 37.93 0.66 3.16
C PRO A 348 38.60 -0.64 2.67
N ARG A 349 38.15 -1.78 3.15
CA ARG A 349 38.66 -3.09 2.74
C ARG A 349 38.18 -3.43 1.32
N VAL A 350 36.91 -3.20 1.00
CA VAL A 350 36.35 -3.45 -0.32
C VAL A 350 37.06 -2.64 -1.40
N VAL A 351 37.38 -1.36 -1.12
CA VAL A 351 38.11 -0.49 -2.07
C VAL A 351 39.56 -0.96 -2.29
N LYS A 352 40.24 -1.45 -1.22
CA LYS A 352 41.62 -1.89 -1.31
C LYS A 352 41.84 -3.26 -1.91
N ALA A 353 40.90 -4.19 -1.68
CA ALA A 353 41.06 -5.59 -2.06
C ALA A 353 39.71 -6.22 -2.42
N PHE A 354 39.11 -5.75 -3.51
CA PHE A 354 37.84 -6.30 -3.99
C PHE A 354 37.99 -7.76 -4.41
N SER A 355 37.25 -8.64 -3.75
CA SER A 355 37.15 -10.05 -4.14
C SER A 355 35.72 -10.52 -3.89
N LEU A 356 35.18 -11.29 -4.83
CA LEU A 356 33.89 -11.99 -4.65
C LEU A 356 33.92 -13.04 -3.54
N ARG A 357 35.10 -13.46 -3.09
CA ARG A 357 35.29 -14.36 -1.93
C ARG A 357 35.41 -13.59 -0.60
N ASP A 358 35.50 -12.26 -0.63
CA ASP A 358 35.66 -11.49 0.60
C ASP A 358 34.42 -11.63 1.51
N THR A 359 34.64 -12.12 2.71
CA THR A 359 33.59 -12.30 3.74
C THR A 359 33.04 -10.99 4.30
N SER A 360 33.71 -9.86 4.05
CA SER A 360 33.24 -8.54 4.46
C SER A 360 32.32 -7.85 3.45
N LEU A 361 32.09 -8.46 2.28
CA LEU A 361 31.26 -7.93 1.21
C LEU A 361 29.99 -8.77 1.07
N SER A 362 28.84 -8.18 1.36
CA SER A 362 27.53 -8.68 0.97
C SER A 362 26.95 -7.80 -0.13
N GLY A 363 26.46 -8.42 -1.18
CA GLY A 363 25.97 -7.65 -2.34
C GLY A 363 24.97 -8.40 -3.20
N PHE A 364 24.43 -7.69 -4.15
CA PHE A 364 23.48 -8.26 -5.11
C PHE A 364 23.77 -7.78 -6.53
N PHE A 365 23.37 -8.60 -7.48
CA PHE A 365 23.26 -8.27 -8.89
C PHE A 365 21.98 -8.88 -9.43
N ASP A 366 21.16 -8.07 -10.07
CA ASP A 366 19.92 -8.48 -10.74
C ASP A 366 19.95 -8.00 -12.19
N SER A 367 19.62 -8.89 -13.10
CA SER A 367 19.39 -8.55 -14.50
C SER A 367 18.14 -9.25 -15.00
N LYS A 368 17.30 -8.53 -15.73
CA LYS A 368 15.99 -9.00 -16.14
C LYS A 368 15.64 -8.45 -17.52
N VAL A 369 15.15 -9.33 -18.37
CA VAL A 369 14.56 -8.99 -19.68
C VAL A 369 13.11 -9.44 -19.63
N LYS A 370 12.17 -8.51 -19.82
CA LYS A 370 10.74 -8.76 -19.73
C LYS A 370 10.04 -8.29 -20.99
N ILE A 371 9.21 -9.16 -21.58
CA ILE A 371 8.29 -8.82 -22.66
C ILE A 371 6.88 -8.95 -22.10
N GLU A 372 6.14 -7.85 -22.12
CA GLU A 372 4.75 -7.76 -21.68
C GLU A 372 3.84 -7.64 -22.91
N GLN A 373 2.84 -8.50 -23.01
CA GLN A 373 1.79 -8.45 -24.01
C GLN A 373 0.47 -8.09 -23.31
N PRO A 374 -0.05 -6.87 -23.44
CA PRO A 374 -1.41 -6.56 -23.02
C PRO A 374 -2.41 -7.29 -23.92
N TYR A 375 -3.52 -7.74 -23.37
CA TYR A 375 -4.63 -8.36 -24.10
C TYR A 375 -4.23 -9.62 -24.89
N VAL A 376 -3.87 -10.67 -24.15
CA VAL A 376 -3.72 -12.02 -24.73
C VAL A 376 -5.09 -12.56 -25.15
N PHE A 377 -5.19 -13.07 -26.38
CA PHE A 377 -6.45 -13.54 -26.97
C PHE A 377 -7.59 -12.50 -26.99
N ASN A 378 -7.26 -11.21 -27.14
CA ASN A 378 -8.21 -10.08 -27.11
C ASN A 378 -9.03 -9.99 -25.82
N LYS A 379 -8.52 -10.58 -24.73
CA LYS A 379 -9.09 -10.48 -23.37
C LYS A 379 -8.17 -9.65 -22.48
N PRO A 380 -8.66 -9.05 -21.40
CA PRO A 380 -7.87 -8.26 -20.46
C PRO A 380 -6.95 -9.15 -19.60
N ILE A 381 -6.11 -9.92 -20.28
CA ILE A 381 -5.11 -10.83 -19.70
C ILE A 381 -3.75 -10.33 -20.13
N PHE A 382 -2.88 -10.01 -19.18
CA PHE A 382 -1.49 -9.68 -19.47
C PHE A 382 -0.65 -10.94 -19.54
N GLY A 383 -0.01 -11.18 -20.69
CA GLY A 383 1.01 -12.20 -20.85
C GLY A 383 2.39 -11.60 -20.61
N ILE A 384 3.20 -12.21 -19.77
CA ILE A 384 4.54 -11.75 -19.44
C ILE A 384 5.52 -12.89 -19.65
N LEU A 385 6.49 -12.69 -20.52
CA LEU A 385 7.65 -13.55 -20.67
C LEU A 385 8.85 -12.84 -20.06
N GLU A 386 9.50 -13.46 -19.10
CA GLU A 386 10.62 -12.89 -18.37
C GLU A 386 11.80 -13.87 -18.39
N GLY A 387 12.99 -13.38 -18.75
CA GLY A 387 14.26 -14.02 -18.48
C GLY A 387 14.99 -13.24 -17.40
N TYR A 388 15.60 -13.92 -16.43
CA TYR A 388 16.26 -13.25 -15.34
C TYR A 388 17.53 -13.95 -14.89
N PHE A 389 18.42 -13.17 -14.29
CA PHE A 389 19.58 -13.58 -13.55
C PHE A 389 19.64 -12.79 -12.25
N THR A 390 19.72 -13.47 -11.12
CA THR A 390 19.88 -12.87 -9.80
C THR A 390 21.05 -13.48 -9.07
N MET A 391 21.86 -12.66 -8.44
CA MET A 391 22.97 -13.09 -7.60
C MET A 391 22.88 -12.41 -6.24
N ARG A 392 23.01 -13.18 -5.19
CA ARG A 392 23.05 -12.71 -3.81
C ARG A 392 24.29 -13.29 -3.14
N LYS A 393 25.23 -12.40 -2.84
CA LYS A 393 26.44 -12.74 -2.11
C LYS A 393 26.25 -12.43 -0.64
N ASP A 394 26.29 -13.46 0.19
CA ASP A 394 26.38 -13.38 1.64
C ASP A 394 27.84 -13.57 2.09
N VAL A 395 28.08 -13.46 3.40
CA VAL A 395 29.43 -13.62 4.00
C VAL A 395 30.07 -14.98 3.67
N VAL A 396 29.28 -16.04 3.68
CA VAL A 396 29.77 -17.43 3.55
C VAL A 396 29.34 -18.14 2.27
N SER A 397 28.49 -17.52 1.47
CA SER A 397 27.94 -18.16 0.27
C SER A 397 27.58 -17.18 -0.83
N ASN A 398 27.49 -17.68 -2.04
CA ASN A 398 26.96 -16.96 -3.19
C ASN A 398 25.80 -17.77 -3.78
N LYS A 399 24.62 -17.16 -3.89
CA LYS A 399 23.41 -17.77 -4.42
C LYS A 399 23.10 -17.11 -5.77
N ARG A 400 23.02 -17.94 -6.81
CA ARG A 400 22.69 -17.50 -8.17
C ARG A 400 21.43 -18.19 -8.62
N ASN A 401 20.46 -17.43 -9.08
CA ASN A 401 19.25 -17.97 -9.68
C ASN A 401 19.08 -17.34 -11.07
N TYR A 402 18.91 -18.16 -12.07
CA TYR A 402 18.65 -17.71 -13.43
C TYR A 402 17.63 -18.61 -14.10
N GLY A 403 16.81 -18.03 -14.94
CA GLY A 403 15.71 -18.79 -15.54
C GLY A 403 14.80 -17.98 -16.44
N GLY A 404 13.71 -18.64 -16.81
CA GLY A 404 12.64 -18.06 -17.60
C GLY A 404 11.29 -18.30 -16.96
N LYS A 405 10.47 -17.25 -16.93
CA LYS A 405 9.13 -17.24 -16.34
C LYS A 405 8.11 -16.78 -17.38
N LEU A 406 7.07 -17.59 -17.57
CA LEU A 406 5.87 -17.20 -18.32
C LEU A 406 4.74 -16.98 -17.33
N SER A 407 4.12 -15.79 -17.37
CA SER A 407 3.02 -15.45 -16.44
C SER A 407 1.81 -14.93 -17.21
N PHE A 408 0.64 -15.20 -16.67
CA PHE A 408 -0.63 -14.61 -17.09
C PHE A 408 -1.24 -13.89 -15.90
N GLU A 409 -1.46 -12.59 -16.05
CA GLU A 409 -2.03 -11.75 -15.00
C GLU A 409 -3.46 -11.33 -15.38
N PHE A 410 -4.36 -11.54 -14.45
CA PHE A 410 -5.78 -11.23 -14.59
C PHE A 410 -6.14 -10.14 -13.59
N GLU A 411 -6.62 -9.03 -14.07
CA GLU A 411 -7.18 -8.00 -13.21
C GLU A 411 -8.69 -8.19 -13.12
N LEU A 412 -9.16 -8.43 -11.92
CA LEU A 412 -10.57 -8.65 -11.64
C LEU A 412 -11.22 -7.34 -11.21
N PRO A 413 -12.54 -7.18 -11.42
CA PRO A 413 -13.23 -5.95 -11.03
C PRO A 413 -13.05 -5.59 -9.55
N ALA A 414 -13.06 -4.30 -9.23
CA ALA A 414 -12.81 -3.80 -7.88
C ALA A 414 -13.82 -4.28 -6.82
N TYR A 415 -15.04 -4.65 -7.24
CA TYR A 415 -16.07 -5.19 -6.35
C TYR A 415 -15.84 -6.66 -5.97
N THR A 416 -14.95 -7.38 -6.68
CA THR A 416 -14.64 -8.77 -6.32
C THR A 416 -13.70 -8.81 -5.11
N PHE A 417 -13.76 -9.87 -4.33
CA PHE A 417 -12.88 -10.07 -3.17
C PHE A 417 -11.42 -10.10 -3.61
N ILE A 418 -11.09 -10.89 -4.63
CA ILE A 418 -9.75 -10.92 -5.26
C ILE A 418 -9.78 -9.97 -6.45
N ASN A 419 -8.89 -8.99 -6.47
CA ASN A 419 -8.76 -8.04 -7.57
C ASN A 419 -7.53 -8.24 -8.45
N PHE A 420 -6.63 -9.14 -8.07
CA PHE A 420 -5.48 -9.52 -8.87
C PHE A 420 -5.23 -11.03 -8.76
N LEU A 421 -5.06 -11.67 -9.89
CA LEU A 421 -4.75 -13.09 -10.01
C LEU A 421 -3.61 -13.24 -11.03
N SER A 422 -2.55 -13.96 -10.66
CA SER A 422 -1.45 -14.30 -11.56
C SER A 422 -1.16 -15.79 -11.51
N SER A 423 -1.16 -16.44 -12.65
CA SER A 423 -0.66 -17.81 -12.80
C SER A 423 0.67 -17.79 -13.56
N TYR A 424 1.61 -18.64 -13.18
CA TYR A 424 2.90 -18.66 -13.85
C TYR A 424 3.53 -20.04 -13.89
N TYR A 425 4.39 -20.22 -14.89
CA TYR A 425 5.32 -21.32 -15.00
C TYR A 425 6.74 -20.77 -15.06
N ASN A 426 7.60 -21.23 -14.17
CA ASN A 426 8.98 -20.77 -14.04
C ASN A 426 9.95 -21.97 -14.11
N VAL A 427 10.91 -21.90 -15.00
CA VAL A 427 12.05 -22.83 -15.03
C VAL A 427 13.27 -22.06 -14.61
N GLU A 428 13.91 -22.49 -13.53
CA GLU A 428 15.09 -21.82 -12.99
C GLU A 428 16.18 -22.80 -12.61
N ILE A 429 17.42 -22.34 -12.71
CA ILE A 429 18.59 -23.01 -12.14
C ILE A 429 18.99 -22.21 -10.91
N ALA A 430 19.06 -22.91 -9.77
CA ALA A 430 19.46 -22.36 -8.48
C ALA A 430 20.81 -22.95 -8.09
N ASP A 431 21.85 -22.11 -8.13
CA ASP A 431 23.20 -22.46 -7.70
C ASP A 431 23.47 -21.86 -6.33
N GLU A 432 23.84 -22.69 -5.37
CA GLU A 432 24.32 -22.30 -4.05
C GLU A 432 25.80 -22.67 -3.93
N ILE A 433 26.66 -21.66 -3.92
CA ILE A 433 28.11 -21.80 -3.84
C ILE A 433 28.54 -21.45 -2.42
N PHE A 434 29.04 -22.42 -1.68
CA PHE A 434 29.59 -22.25 -0.35
C PHE A 434 31.11 -22.12 -0.41
N PHE A 435 31.65 -21.14 0.31
CA PHE A 435 33.08 -20.89 0.39
C PHE A 435 33.67 -21.73 1.53
N LEU A 436 34.35 -22.81 1.18
CA LEU A 436 35.11 -23.64 2.10
C LEU A 436 36.56 -23.10 2.17
N THR A 437 37.39 -23.65 3.09
CA THR A 437 38.73 -23.14 3.34
C THR A 437 39.61 -23.15 2.09
N ASP A 438 39.61 -24.21 1.30
CA ASP A 438 40.48 -24.39 0.14
C ASP A 438 39.72 -24.48 -1.20
N ARG A 439 38.39 -24.60 -1.18
CA ARG A 439 37.57 -24.81 -2.37
C ARG A 439 36.18 -24.18 -2.26
N GLU A 440 35.45 -24.23 -3.36
CA GLU A 440 34.02 -23.91 -3.41
C GLU A 440 33.20 -25.19 -3.55
N LEU A 441 32.14 -25.32 -2.75
CA LEU A 441 31.15 -26.38 -2.92
C LEU A 441 29.94 -25.80 -3.63
N THR A 442 29.61 -26.31 -4.79
CA THR A 442 28.43 -25.86 -5.56
C THR A 442 27.33 -26.92 -5.48
N ARG A 443 26.14 -26.46 -5.02
CA ARG A 443 24.90 -27.23 -5.15
C ARG A 443 24.10 -26.58 -6.26
N SER A 444 23.89 -27.27 -7.37
CA SER A 444 23.09 -26.77 -8.50
C SER A 444 21.83 -27.61 -8.63
N GLN A 445 20.69 -26.94 -8.79
CA GLN A 445 19.39 -27.59 -8.98
C GLN A 445 18.58 -26.86 -10.05
N THR A 446 18.00 -27.65 -10.96
CA THR A 446 17.01 -27.14 -11.90
C THR A 446 15.62 -27.34 -11.31
N LEU A 447 14.88 -26.26 -11.20
CA LEU A 447 13.52 -26.23 -10.66
C LEU A 447 12.53 -25.87 -11.77
N SER A 448 11.41 -26.54 -11.76
CA SER A 448 10.25 -26.28 -12.62
C SER A 448 9.07 -25.99 -11.72
N ILE A 449 8.62 -24.74 -11.68
CA ILE A 449 7.67 -24.24 -10.68
C ILE A 449 6.39 -23.80 -11.37
N LEU A 450 5.27 -24.40 -10.96
CA LEU A 450 3.93 -23.87 -11.23
C LEU A 450 3.51 -23.00 -10.06
N GLY A 451 3.05 -21.80 -10.33
CA GLY A 451 2.65 -20.87 -9.27
C GLY A 451 1.33 -20.17 -9.55
N LEU A 452 0.68 -19.79 -8.47
CA LEU A 452 -0.55 -19.01 -8.46
C LEU A 452 -0.44 -17.95 -7.36
N ASP A 453 -0.53 -16.67 -7.74
CA ASP A 453 -0.57 -15.54 -6.84
C ASP A 453 -1.94 -14.87 -6.89
N MET A 454 -2.57 -14.72 -5.73
CA MET A 454 -3.85 -14.05 -5.56
C MET A 454 -3.67 -12.87 -4.62
N ARG A 455 -4.24 -11.70 -4.97
CA ARG A 455 -4.19 -10.52 -4.12
C ARG A 455 -5.56 -9.85 -4.03
N SER A 456 -5.88 -9.41 -2.83
CA SER A 456 -6.99 -8.50 -2.54
C SER A 456 -6.41 -7.22 -1.96
N ILE A 457 -6.40 -6.14 -2.73
CA ILE A 457 -5.83 -4.85 -2.34
C ILE A 457 -6.99 -3.89 -2.16
N LYS A 458 -7.35 -3.63 -0.91
CA LYS A 458 -8.47 -2.76 -0.50
C LYS A 458 -8.01 -1.64 0.45
N ALA A 459 -6.71 -1.44 0.54
CA ALA A 459 -6.15 -0.34 1.31
C ALA A 459 -6.35 1.00 0.60
N SER A 460 -6.63 2.05 1.34
CA SER A 460 -6.95 3.39 0.83
C SER A 460 -5.78 4.05 0.10
N ASN A 461 -4.55 3.79 0.51
CA ASN A 461 -3.34 4.32 -0.08
C ASN A 461 -2.22 3.27 -0.02
N PRO A 462 -1.53 2.97 -1.14
CA PRO A 462 -0.45 1.98 -1.15
C PRO A 462 0.79 2.37 -0.34
N LEU A 463 1.09 3.66 -0.22
CA LEU A 463 2.30 4.17 0.44
C LEU A 463 2.09 4.48 1.93
N PHE A 464 0.89 4.91 2.28
CA PHE A 464 0.46 5.21 3.63
C PHE A 464 -0.97 4.70 3.84
N PRO A 465 -1.15 3.39 4.02
CA PRO A 465 -2.47 2.81 4.16
C PRO A 465 -3.10 3.21 5.51
N ALA A 466 -4.19 3.97 5.44
CA ALA A 466 -4.93 4.43 6.61
C ALA A 466 -6.11 3.54 6.95
N ASN A 467 -6.81 3.04 5.94
CA ASN A 467 -7.98 2.20 6.08
C ASN A 467 -7.95 1.03 5.09
N GLY A 468 -8.73 -0.01 5.37
CA GLY A 468 -8.88 -1.14 4.47
C GLY A 468 -7.99 -2.33 4.85
N TYR A 469 -7.73 -3.19 3.88
CA TYR A 469 -6.88 -4.37 4.09
C TYR A 469 -6.18 -4.79 2.80
N ASN A 470 -5.10 -5.55 2.96
CA ASN A 470 -4.40 -6.24 1.89
C ASN A 470 -4.29 -7.73 2.26
N LEU A 471 -4.65 -8.60 1.34
CA LEU A 471 -4.45 -10.05 1.44
C LEU A 471 -3.63 -10.51 0.24
N SER A 472 -2.62 -11.31 0.47
CA SER A 472 -1.82 -11.95 -0.56
C SER A 472 -1.69 -13.44 -0.25
N ILE A 473 -1.98 -14.28 -1.24
CA ILE A 473 -1.87 -15.74 -1.15
C ILE A 473 -1.01 -16.20 -2.33
N GLY A 474 0.13 -16.80 -2.04
CA GLY A 474 1.00 -17.43 -3.02
C GLY A 474 0.99 -18.94 -2.84
N LEU A 475 0.83 -19.65 -3.93
CA LEU A 475 0.88 -21.11 -4.01
C LEU A 475 1.90 -21.50 -5.08
N GLU A 476 2.82 -22.37 -4.73
CA GLU A 476 3.83 -22.93 -5.65
C GLU A 476 3.85 -24.46 -5.54
N GLU A 477 3.96 -25.09 -6.67
CA GLU A 477 4.33 -26.51 -6.78
C GLU A 477 5.58 -26.62 -7.62
N ALA A 478 6.53 -27.43 -7.20
CA ALA A 478 7.81 -27.56 -7.86
C ALA A 478 8.09 -28.99 -8.28
N ASN A 479 8.52 -29.12 -9.56
CA ASN A 479 9.14 -30.27 -10.16
C ASN A 479 8.22 -31.44 -10.55
N SER A 480 6.90 -31.33 -10.41
CA SER A 480 5.98 -32.40 -10.86
C SER A 480 6.05 -32.65 -12.36
N ILE A 481 6.17 -31.60 -13.18
CA ILE A 481 6.23 -31.72 -14.65
C ILE A 481 7.47 -32.51 -15.10
N PRO A 482 8.72 -32.10 -14.77
CA PRO A 482 9.90 -32.86 -15.19
C PRO A 482 9.97 -34.26 -14.53
N TYR A 483 9.44 -34.43 -13.34
CA TYR A 483 9.30 -35.75 -12.74
C TYR A 483 8.41 -36.67 -13.55
N PHE A 484 7.24 -36.19 -13.98
CA PHE A 484 6.34 -36.96 -14.83
C PHE A 484 6.98 -37.35 -16.15
N ILE A 485 7.67 -36.38 -16.80
CA ILE A 485 8.41 -36.64 -18.05
C ILE A 485 9.53 -37.67 -17.83
N SER A 486 10.26 -37.57 -16.71
CA SER A 486 11.34 -38.55 -16.41
C SER A 486 10.82 -39.97 -16.24
N ARG A 487 9.63 -40.13 -15.64
CA ARG A 487 8.96 -41.43 -15.52
C ARG A 487 8.56 -42.04 -16.87
N LEU A 488 8.12 -41.22 -17.81
CA LEU A 488 7.77 -41.65 -19.15
C LEU A 488 9.02 -42.07 -19.98
N SER A 489 10.18 -41.57 -19.60
CA SER A 489 11.47 -41.84 -20.26
C SER A 489 12.39 -42.79 -19.47
N ASP A 490 11.90 -43.44 -18.42
CA ASP A 490 12.65 -44.31 -17.51
C ASP A 490 13.97 -43.73 -16.97
N LYS A 491 13.99 -42.39 -16.76
CA LYS A 491 15.14 -41.68 -16.19
C LYS A 491 14.95 -41.43 -14.69
N ALA A 492 16.03 -41.58 -13.93
CA ALA A 492 16.03 -41.25 -12.51
C ALA A 492 15.87 -39.72 -12.33
N TYR A 493 15.00 -39.32 -11.42
CA TYR A 493 14.78 -37.91 -11.04
C TYR A 493 15.08 -37.74 -9.54
N THR A 494 16.08 -36.91 -9.22
CA THR A 494 16.63 -36.76 -7.87
C THR A 494 16.25 -35.45 -7.20
N THR A 495 15.78 -34.45 -7.96
CA THR A 495 15.39 -33.16 -7.40
C THR A 495 14.11 -33.28 -6.56
N PRO A 496 14.02 -32.63 -5.38
CA PRO A 496 12.87 -32.76 -4.51
C PRO A 496 11.62 -32.19 -5.15
N LEU A 497 10.48 -32.86 -4.93
CA LEU A 497 9.17 -32.36 -5.27
C LEU A 497 8.56 -31.73 -4.02
N TYR A 498 8.16 -30.47 -4.10
CA TYR A 498 7.61 -29.77 -2.94
C TYR A 498 6.48 -28.82 -3.35
N TYR A 499 5.62 -28.53 -2.39
CA TYR A 499 4.71 -27.40 -2.48
C TYR A 499 5.05 -26.35 -1.43
N LYS A 500 4.75 -25.11 -1.75
CA LYS A 500 4.96 -23.96 -0.90
C LYS A 500 3.72 -23.07 -0.93
N THR A 501 3.26 -22.68 0.25
CA THR A 501 2.14 -21.75 0.45
C THR A 501 2.61 -20.60 1.32
N GLN A 502 2.25 -19.39 0.95
CA GLN A 502 2.48 -18.20 1.77
C GLN A 502 1.22 -17.35 1.78
N ILE A 503 0.80 -16.94 2.97
CA ILE A 503 -0.34 -16.04 3.17
C ILE A 503 0.16 -14.83 3.95
N THR A 504 -0.17 -13.65 3.46
CA THR A 504 0.08 -12.38 4.15
C THR A 504 -1.22 -11.59 4.19
N PHE A 505 -1.64 -11.23 5.39
CA PHE A 505 -2.80 -10.39 5.63
C PHE A 505 -2.38 -9.14 6.40
N ALA A 506 -2.79 -7.97 5.94
CA ALA A 506 -2.60 -6.71 6.64
C ALA A 506 -3.93 -5.95 6.70
N LYS A 507 -4.26 -5.41 7.87
CA LYS A 507 -5.46 -4.61 8.14
C LYS A 507 -5.04 -3.26 8.69
N TYR A 508 -5.70 -2.21 8.21
CA TYR A 508 -5.46 -0.83 8.63
C TYR A 508 -6.75 -0.20 9.11
N LEU A 509 -6.69 0.53 10.21
CA LEU A 509 -7.80 1.19 10.86
C LEU A 509 -7.38 2.59 11.27
N ALA A 510 -7.89 3.60 10.59
CA ALA A 510 -7.74 4.97 11.06
C ALA A 510 -8.55 5.14 12.37
N THR A 511 -7.90 5.63 13.41
CA THR A 511 -8.52 5.85 14.71
C THR A 511 -9.08 7.27 14.86
N ASN A 512 -8.81 8.12 13.87
CA ASN A 512 -9.38 9.48 13.79
C ASN A 512 -9.77 9.83 12.35
N ARG A 513 -10.66 10.80 12.19
CA ARG A 513 -11.20 11.22 10.89
C ARG A 513 -10.15 11.82 9.96
N LYS A 514 -9.09 12.41 10.50
CA LYS A 514 -7.98 12.99 9.71
C LYS A 514 -6.99 11.94 9.21
N GLU A 515 -7.23 10.66 9.53
CA GLU A 515 -6.33 9.56 9.19
C GLU A 515 -4.88 9.79 9.63
N SER A 516 -4.68 10.63 10.67
CA SER A 516 -3.36 10.90 11.22
C SER A 516 -2.92 9.86 12.26
N ALA A 517 -3.87 9.09 12.80
CA ALA A 517 -3.62 8.03 13.76
C ALA A 517 -4.16 6.70 13.20
N ILE A 518 -3.29 5.72 13.01
CA ILE A 518 -3.60 4.47 12.32
C ILE A 518 -3.13 3.29 13.15
N LEU A 519 -4.00 2.32 13.33
CA LEU A 519 -3.68 1.02 13.89
C LEU A 519 -3.55 0.02 12.76
N GLY A 520 -2.35 -0.53 12.57
CA GLY A 520 -2.04 -1.54 11.57
C GLY A 520 -1.81 -2.91 12.21
N PHE A 521 -2.30 -3.96 11.57
CA PHE A 521 -2.06 -5.37 11.91
C PHE A 521 -1.54 -6.10 10.71
N LYS A 522 -0.51 -6.93 10.89
CA LYS A 522 -0.02 -7.86 9.87
C LYS A 522 0.07 -9.26 10.45
N LEU A 523 -0.33 -10.23 9.66
CA LEU A 523 -0.10 -11.64 9.91
C LEU A 523 0.48 -12.26 8.64
N LYS A 524 1.58 -13.00 8.77
CA LYS A 524 2.18 -13.71 7.66
C LYS A 524 2.52 -15.14 8.10
N THR A 525 2.11 -16.09 7.29
CA THR A 525 2.43 -17.50 7.48
C THR A 525 2.93 -18.10 6.19
N GLY A 526 3.84 -19.05 6.31
CA GLY A 526 4.42 -19.76 5.19
C GLY A 526 4.63 -21.23 5.53
N TYR A 527 4.30 -22.10 4.58
CA TYR A 527 4.46 -23.53 4.71
C TYR A 527 5.07 -24.12 3.44
N LEU A 528 6.14 -24.87 3.61
CA LEU A 528 6.83 -25.59 2.55
C LEU A 528 6.96 -27.04 2.98
N ARG A 529 6.61 -27.97 2.09
CA ARG A 529 6.77 -29.40 2.34
C ARG A 529 7.22 -30.15 1.09
N ALA A 530 8.30 -30.88 1.21
CA ALA A 530 8.70 -31.88 0.23
C ALA A 530 7.82 -33.13 0.39
N TYR A 531 7.10 -33.50 -0.68
CA TYR A 531 6.31 -34.73 -0.70
C TYR A 531 7.09 -35.90 -1.37
N ARG A 532 8.23 -35.57 -1.99
CA ARG A 532 9.23 -36.51 -2.44
C ARG A 532 10.61 -35.88 -2.30
N GLY A 533 11.58 -36.65 -1.78
CA GLY A 533 12.92 -36.17 -1.42
C GLY A 533 12.91 -35.55 -0.01
N SER A 534 13.91 -34.73 0.28
CA SER A 534 14.08 -34.07 1.58
C SER A 534 13.84 -32.59 1.48
N GLU A 535 13.23 -32.00 2.51
CA GLU A 535 13.11 -30.52 2.67
C GLU A 535 14.50 -29.85 2.78
N LEU A 536 15.54 -30.60 3.15
CA LEU A 536 16.91 -30.10 3.20
C LEU A 536 17.50 -29.89 1.80
N ASP A 537 17.01 -30.64 0.82
CA ASP A 537 17.45 -30.53 -0.57
C ASP A 537 16.79 -29.39 -1.32
N VAL A 538 15.73 -28.78 -0.76
CA VAL A 538 15.13 -27.59 -1.34
C VAL A 538 16.09 -26.42 -1.21
N PRO A 539 16.36 -25.63 -2.29
CA PRO A 539 17.27 -24.50 -2.24
C PRO A 539 16.91 -23.49 -1.14
N THR A 540 17.92 -22.93 -0.47
CA THR A 540 17.71 -21.97 0.62
C THR A 540 16.95 -20.72 0.15
N THR A 541 17.07 -20.34 -1.13
CA THR A 541 16.33 -19.22 -1.72
C THR A 541 14.81 -19.43 -1.74
N LYS A 542 14.33 -20.66 -1.59
CA LYS A 542 12.90 -20.99 -1.54
C LYS A 542 12.36 -21.14 -0.11
N LYS A 543 13.23 -21.22 0.89
CA LYS A 543 12.87 -21.35 2.30
C LYS A 543 12.43 -20.02 2.91
N PHE A 544 11.88 -20.10 4.13
CA PHE A 544 11.42 -18.94 4.87
C PHE A 544 12.46 -18.46 5.88
N PHE A 545 12.47 -17.15 6.10
CA PHE A 545 13.38 -16.47 7.02
C PHE A 545 12.60 -15.54 7.94
N ALA A 546 13.04 -15.42 9.21
CA ALA A 546 12.47 -14.51 10.20
C ALA A 546 13.55 -13.60 10.81
N GLY A 547 13.13 -12.41 11.29
CA GLY A 547 13.98 -11.32 11.77
C GLY A 547 14.26 -10.27 10.68
N GLY A 548 14.47 -9.02 11.11
CA GLY A 548 14.80 -7.88 10.25
C GLY A 548 13.68 -6.83 10.12
N SER A 549 13.97 -5.79 9.37
CA SER A 549 13.19 -4.54 9.30
C SER A 549 11.72 -4.67 8.90
N ASN A 550 11.34 -5.70 8.14
CA ASN A 550 9.96 -5.97 7.69
C ASN A 550 9.39 -7.26 8.30
N SER A 551 10.07 -7.82 9.29
CA SER A 551 9.71 -9.04 10.00
C SER A 551 9.66 -8.75 11.51
N ILE A 552 10.52 -9.36 12.31
CA ILE A 552 10.57 -9.17 13.76
C ILE A 552 11.75 -8.25 14.07
N ARG A 553 11.47 -6.98 14.33
CA ARG A 553 12.46 -5.87 14.39
C ARG A 553 13.39 -5.88 15.61
N GLY A 554 13.21 -6.78 16.56
CA GLY A 554 14.19 -6.99 17.65
C GLY A 554 15.41 -7.81 17.25
N TRP A 555 15.41 -8.41 16.06
CA TRP A 555 16.47 -9.27 15.55
C TRP A 555 16.98 -8.80 14.20
N ARG A 556 18.25 -9.12 13.93
CA ARG A 556 18.85 -8.90 12.61
C ARG A 556 18.17 -9.72 11.55
N ALA A 557 18.39 -9.32 10.30
CA ALA A 557 17.88 -10.06 9.17
C ALA A 557 18.27 -11.55 9.23
N ARG A 558 17.26 -12.43 9.16
CA ARG A 558 17.39 -13.89 9.17
C ARG A 558 17.93 -14.51 10.48
N GLU A 559 18.14 -13.72 11.54
CA GLU A 559 18.75 -14.21 12.80
C GLU A 559 17.91 -15.31 13.46
N LEU A 560 16.58 -15.23 13.40
CA LEU A 560 15.65 -16.20 13.96
C LEU A 560 15.44 -17.45 13.08
N SER A 561 16.07 -17.50 11.91
CA SER A 561 15.89 -18.62 11.00
C SER A 561 16.70 -19.84 11.43
N PRO A 562 16.17 -21.06 11.25
CA PRO A 562 16.92 -22.27 11.58
C PRO A 562 18.22 -22.36 10.79
N LYS A 563 19.27 -22.77 11.46
CA LYS A 563 20.59 -23.04 10.90
C LYS A 563 20.92 -24.51 11.12
N LEU A 564 21.22 -25.23 10.04
CA LEU A 564 21.58 -26.62 10.08
C LEU A 564 23.03 -26.76 9.61
N ALA A 565 23.89 -27.26 10.50
CA ALA A 565 25.24 -27.65 10.17
C ALA A 565 25.21 -29.03 9.46
N VAL A 566 25.67 -29.08 8.22
CA VAL A 566 25.75 -30.31 7.42
C VAL A 566 27.23 -30.63 7.17
N PRO A 567 27.74 -31.77 7.66
CA PRO A 567 29.10 -32.19 7.35
C PRO A 567 29.20 -32.55 5.86
N VAL A 568 30.24 -32.07 5.21
CA VAL A 568 30.57 -32.36 3.81
C VAL A 568 32.03 -32.86 3.78
N LEU A 569 32.22 -34.06 3.30
CA LEU A 569 33.57 -34.62 3.17
C LEU A 569 34.36 -33.84 2.11
N ASN A 570 35.49 -33.29 2.50
CA ASN A 570 36.46 -32.74 1.57
C ASN A 570 37.32 -33.88 1.02
N GLU A 571 37.05 -34.32 -0.20
CA GLU A 571 37.75 -35.45 -0.83
C GLU A 571 39.26 -35.21 -1.00
N ALA A 572 39.72 -33.95 -1.07
CA ALA A 572 41.13 -33.59 -1.19
C ALA A 572 41.91 -33.71 0.13
N THR A 573 41.25 -33.39 1.25
CA THR A 573 41.88 -33.40 2.59
C THR A 573 41.41 -34.56 3.44
N ASN A 574 40.38 -35.30 3.00
CA ASN A 574 39.67 -36.35 3.75
C ASN A 574 39.14 -35.90 5.13
N LEU A 575 38.90 -34.57 5.27
CA LEU A 575 38.33 -33.95 6.46
C LEU A 575 36.87 -33.56 6.22
N GLU A 576 36.08 -33.63 7.27
CA GLU A 576 34.71 -33.11 7.24
C GLU A 576 34.71 -31.57 7.44
N GLU A 577 34.19 -30.83 6.48
CA GLU A 577 33.92 -29.41 6.57
C GLU A 577 32.43 -29.17 6.80
N ILE A 578 32.08 -28.12 7.56
CA ILE A 578 30.68 -27.86 7.92
C ILE A 578 30.12 -26.79 7.01
N VAL A 579 29.05 -27.12 6.29
CA VAL A 579 28.22 -26.16 5.52
C VAL A 579 26.97 -25.82 6.33
N ILE A 580 26.69 -24.54 6.48
CA ILE A 580 25.49 -24.08 7.19
C ILE A 580 24.37 -23.83 6.18
N LEU A 581 23.33 -24.66 6.25
CA LEU A 581 22.09 -24.45 5.52
C LEU A 581 21.12 -23.62 6.38
N GLU A 582 20.62 -22.52 5.83
CA GLU A 582 19.73 -21.61 6.55
C GLU A 582 18.31 -21.67 5.99
N GLY A 583 17.34 -21.28 6.83
CA GLY A 583 15.95 -21.12 6.47
C GLY A 583 15.04 -22.25 6.90
N GLY A 584 13.79 -21.89 7.18
CA GLY A 584 12.75 -22.81 7.66
C GLY A 584 11.78 -23.25 6.57
N SER A 585 11.09 -24.35 6.85
CA SER A 585 9.98 -24.84 6.04
C SER A 585 8.63 -24.37 6.57
N PHE A 586 8.59 -23.79 7.77
CA PHE A 586 7.41 -23.15 8.35
C PHE A 586 7.74 -21.77 8.90
N LEU A 587 6.89 -20.80 8.60
CA LEU A 587 6.98 -19.41 9.08
C LEU A 587 5.66 -19.01 9.71
N PHE A 588 5.75 -18.36 10.84
CA PHE A 588 4.63 -17.64 11.44
C PHE A 588 5.15 -16.34 12.05
N GLU A 589 4.64 -15.22 11.58
CA GLU A 589 4.99 -13.89 12.10
C GLU A 589 3.79 -12.96 12.07
N GLY A 590 3.73 -12.07 13.05
CA GLY A 590 2.74 -11.02 13.13
C GLY A 590 3.33 -9.72 13.62
N SER A 591 2.64 -8.63 13.34
CA SER A 591 3.00 -7.30 13.79
C SER A 591 1.75 -6.49 14.09
N MET A 592 1.78 -5.72 15.16
CA MET A 592 0.82 -4.69 15.48
C MET A 592 1.57 -3.37 15.60
N GLU A 593 1.13 -2.35 14.89
CA GLU A 593 1.80 -1.06 14.83
C GLU A 593 0.77 0.07 14.95
N TYR A 594 1.02 0.99 15.89
CA TYR A 594 0.28 2.23 16.00
C TYR A 594 1.12 3.37 15.43
N ARG A 595 0.64 3.99 14.35
CA ARG A 595 1.26 5.09 13.62
C ARG A 595 0.57 6.38 13.94
N TYR A 596 1.32 7.43 14.21
CA TYR A 596 0.79 8.74 14.45
C TYR A 596 1.55 9.80 13.64
N LYS A 597 0.85 10.46 12.73
CA LYS A 597 1.36 11.64 12.01
C LYS A 597 1.37 12.83 12.93
N LEU A 598 2.55 13.32 13.24
CA LEU A 598 2.76 14.51 14.04
C LEU A 598 2.55 15.78 13.21
N THR A 599 3.11 15.78 12.00
CA THR A 599 2.95 16.82 10.98
C THR A 599 2.73 16.15 9.62
N GLU A 600 2.59 16.92 8.55
CA GLU A 600 2.53 16.35 7.19
C GLU A 600 3.80 15.58 6.82
N SER A 601 4.96 16.02 7.32
CA SER A 601 6.26 15.44 7.00
C SER A 601 6.80 14.48 8.05
N PHE A 602 6.34 14.53 9.30
CA PHE A 602 6.89 13.74 10.39
C PHE A 602 5.84 12.92 11.13
N GLY A 603 6.23 11.73 11.55
CA GLY A 603 5.41 10.85 12.36
C GLY A 603 6.24 9.94 13.25
N VAL A 604 5.53 9.26 14.13
CA VAL A 604 6.07 8.24 15.02
C VAL A 604 5.26 6.96 14.92
N ALA A 605 5.87 5.85 15.23
CA ALA A 605 5.20 4.57 15.33
C ALA A 605 5.65 3.85 16.59
N THR A 606 4.76 3.10 17.20
CA THR A 606 5.08 2.09 18.20
C THR A 606 4.61 0.74 17.71
N PHE A 607 5.34 -0.32 18.02
CA PHE A 607 5.03 -1.63 17.47
C PHE A 607 5.34 -2.77 18.42
N VAL A 608 4.67 -3.88 18.17
CA VAL A 608 4.95 -5.20 18.73
C VAL A 608 4.99 -6.19 17.58
N ASP A 609 6.13 -6.85 17.41
CA ASP A 609 6.33 -7.90 16.43
C ASP A 609 6.50 -9.24 17.14
N PHE A 610 5.99 -10.32 16.57
CA PHE A 610 6.13 -11.65 17.14
C PHE A 610 6.23 -12.71 16.04
N GLY A 611 6.87 -13.82 16.33
CA GLY A 611 6.95 -14.95 15.41
C GLY A 611 8.26 -15.68 15.43
N ASN A 612 8.41 -16.60 14.49
CA ASN A 612 9.63 -17.35 14.25
C ASN A 612 9.57 -18.09 12.89
N SER A 613 10.70 -18.67 12.48
CA SER A 613 10.77 -19.63 11.39
C SER A 613 11.32 -20.96 11.91
N TRP A 614 10.70 -22.07 11.54
CA TRP A 614 11.07 -23.42 11.98
C TRP A 614 11.45 -24.32 10.81
N SER A 615 12.34 -25.26 11.08
CA SER A 615 12.76 -26.26 10.08
C SER A 615 11.60 -27.17 9.62
N ASN A 616 10.57 -27.34 10.46
CA ASN A 616 9.37 -28.12 10.14
C ASN A 616 8.21 -27.65 11.03
N VAL A 617 6.97 -27.72 10.55
CA VAL A 617 5.78 -27.34 11.31
C VAL A 617 5.62 -28.16 12.60
N LYS A 618 6.01 -29.45 12.60
CA LYS A 618 5.94 -30.31 13.79
C LYS A 618 6.91 -29.91 14.90
N LYS A 619 7.94 -29.14 14.56
CA LYS A 619 8.92 -28.60 15.51
C LYS A 619 8.55 -27.22 16.04
N ALA A 620 7.50 -26.61 15.51
CA ALA A 620 7.05 -25.30 15.97
C ALA A 620 6.45 -25.41 17.38
N ARG A 621 7.00 -24.62 18.30
CA ARG A 621 6.52 -24.53 19.69
C ARG A 621 6.15 -23.09 20.00
N THR A 622 5.07 -22.89 20.72
CA THR A 622 4.63 -21.56 21.15
C THR A 622 5.67 -20.86 22.05
N SER A 623 6.43 -21.61 22.83
CA SER A 623 7.55 -21.10 23.64
C SER A 623 8.74 -20.60 22.81
N GLU A 624 8.80 -20.92 21.53
CA GLU A 624 9.85 -20.44 20.61
C GLU A 624 9.40 -19.21 19.80
N ILE A 625 8.22 -18.67 20.06
CA ILE A 625 7.77 -17.42 19.45
C ILE A 625 8.56 -16.26 20.07
N ALA A 626 9.43 -15.64 19.31
CA ALA A 626 10.16 -14.46 19.70
C ALA A 626 9.21 -13.23 19.68
N ILE A 627 9.38 -12.31 20.65
CA ILE A 627 8.58 -11.08 20.73
C ILE A 627 9.52 -9.87 20.79
N ALA A 628 9.30 -8.92 19.92
CA ALA A 628 9.95 -7.61 19.94
C ALA A 628 8.91 -6.52 20.18
N SER A 629 9.29 -5.49 20.94
CA SER A 629 8.55 -4.23 21.02
C SER A 629 9.47 -3.09 20.62
N GLY A 630 8.91 -1.97 20.17
CA GLY A 630 9.76 -0.88 19.76
C GLY A 630 8.99 0.37 19.37
N PHE A 631 9.77 1.36 18.96
CA PHE A 631 9.25 2.60 18.42
C PHE A 631 10.08 3.02 17.21
N GLY A 632 9.51 3.89 16.39
CA GLY A 632 10.21 4.40 15.22
C GLY A 632 9.75 5.79 14.82
N PHE A 633 10.61 6.44 14.07
CA PHE A 633 10.36 7.73 13.46
C PHE A 633 10.04 7.57 11.98
N ARG A 634 9.18 8.44 11.46
CA ARG A 634 8.75 8.49 10.08
C ARG A 634 9.02 9.87 9.50
N TYR A 635 9.60 9.91 8.32
CA TYR A 635 9.69 11.12 7.52
C TYR A 635 8.98 10.90 6.19
N TYR A 636 7.82 11.54 6.03
CA TYR A 636 6.97 11.40 4.86
C TYR A 636 7.46 12.29 3.73
N THR A 637 7.72 11.70 2.59
CA THR A 637 8.09 12.39 1.36
C THR A 637 7.02 12.13 0.28
N MET A 638 7.10 12.85 -0.83
CA MET A 638 6.20 12.65 -1.97
C MET A 638 6.32 11.24 -2.59
N ILE A 639 7.45 10.56 -2.39
CA ILE A 639 7.74 9.25 -3.00
C ILE A 639 7.37 8.11 -2.04
N ALA A 640 7.85 8.16 -0.81
CA ALA A 640 7.58 7.15 0.22
C ALA A 640 8.04 7.65 1.60
N PRO A 641 7.50 7.13 2.71
CA PRO A 641 8.02 7.42 4.03
C PRO A 641 9.42 6.80 4.23
N PHE A 642 10.34 7.55 4.80
CA PHE A 642 11.57 7.02 5.39
C PHE A 642 11.30 6.68 6.84
N ARG A 643 11.79 5.55 7.30
CA ARG A 643 11.61 5.12 8.68
C ARG A 643 12.91 4.74 9.34
N ILE A 644 12.96 5.02 10.64
CA ILE A 644 14.01 4.59 11.55
C ILE A 644 13.31 3.87 12.70
N ASP A 645 13.54 2.57 12.85
CA ASP A 645 12.92 1.76 13.88
C ASP A 645 13.97 1.28 14.90
N PHE A 646 13.63 1.35 16.18
CA PHE A 646 14.38 0.81 17.31
C PHE A 646 13.57 -0.35 17.88
N GLY A 647 14.02 -1.57 17.61
CA GLY A 647 13.38 -2.78 18.08
C GLY A 647 14.12 -3.39 19.27
N PHE A 648 13.38 -3.79 20.29
CA PHE A 648 13.90 -4.39 21.52
C PHE A 648 13.42 -5.83 21.63
N LYS A 649 14.34 -6.74 21.95
CA LYS A 649 14.05 -8.16 22.24
C LYS A 649 13.26 -8.26 23.54
N THR A 650 11.94 -8.22 23.47
CA THR A 650 11.05 -8.31 24.65
C THR A 650 10.99 -9.73 25.19
N TYR A 651 10.92 -10.72 24.32
CA TYR A 651 11.06 -12.14 24.68
C TYR A 651 11.93 -12.84 23.63
N ASP A 652 13.04 -13.39 24.11
CA ASP A 652 14.01 -14.12 23.29
C ASP A 652 14.02 -15.60 23.70
N PRO A 653 13.44 -16.48 22.88
CA PRO A 653 13.28 -17.89 23.25
C PRO A 653 14.62 -18.68 23.26
N TYR A 654 15.69 -18.08 22.73
CA TYR A 654 17.00 -18.76 22.61
C TYR A 654 18.02 -18.24 23.61
N SER A 655 17.62 -17.42 24.59
CA SER A 655 18.52 -16.89 25.59
C SER A 655 18.10 -17.26 27.00
N ASP A 656 19.01 -17.90 27.72
CA ASP A 656 18.85 -18.27 29.12
C ASP A 656 19.01 -17.09 30.07
N VAL A 657 19.50 -15.92 29.59
CA VAL A 657 19.72 -14.72 30.41
C VAL A 657 18.43 -13.91 30.48
N PRO A 658 17.85 -13.67 31.66
CA PRO A 658 16.68 -12.82 31.83
C PRO A 658 16.90 -11.42 31.26
N ILE A 659 15.86 -10.80 30.68
CA ILE A 659 15.94 -9.53 29.97
C ILE A 659 16.58 -8.41 30.81
N PHE A 660 16.27 -8.32 32.11
CA PHE A 660 16.79 -7.31 33.02
C PHE A 660 18.27 -7.49 33.40
N LYS A 661 18.89 -8.62 33.04
CA LYS A 661 20.31 -8.90 33.25
C LYS A 661 21.16 -8.69 31.98
N ARG A 662 20.55 -8.40 30.83
CA ARG A 662 21.22 -8.16 29.57
C ARG A 662 21.62 -6.71 29.42
N LYS A 663 22.70 -6.43 28.70
CA LYS A 663 23.08 -5.06 28.36
C LYS A 663 22.05 -4.46 27.40
N PHE A 664 21.74 -3.17 27.57
CA PHE A 664 20.76 -2.45 26.75
C PHE A 664 21.02 -2.58 25.25
N PHE A 665 22.26 -2.44 24.82
CA PHE A 665 22.64 -2.55 23.39
C PHE A 665 22.55 -3.98 22.84
N ASP A 666 22.59 -5.01 23.67
CA ASP A 666 22.36 -6.40 23.23
C ASP A 666 20.87 -6.71 22.99
N LEU A 667 20.01 -5.87 23.56
CA LEU A 667 18.55 -5.97 23.42
C LEU A 667 18.00 -5.18 22.25
N MET A 668 18.74 -4.17 21.77
CA MET A 668 18.26 -3.20 20.77
C MET A 668 18.86 -3.48 19.40
N GLU A 669 18.00 -3.56 18.41
CA GLU A 669 18.39 -3.51 16.99
C GLU A 669 17.85 -2.25 16.32
N PHE A 670 18.68 -1.67 15.50
CA PHE A 670 18.36 -0.48 14.71
C PHE A 670 18.07 -0.87 13.28
N HIS A 671 16.95 -0.38 12.75
CA HIS A 671 16.56 -0.61 11.36
C HIS A 671 16.25 0.69 10.65
N PHE A 672 16.85 0.86 9.49
CA PHE A 672 16.47 1.89 8.53
C PHE A 672 15.58 1.28 7.44
N GLY A 673 14.59 2.02 6.95
CA GLY A 673 13.71 1.52 5.90
C GLY A 673 13.05 2.61 5.07
N ILE A 674 12.59 2.20 3.88
CA ILE A 674 11.77 3.01 2.98
C ILE A 674 10.41 2.32 2.86
N GLY A 675 9.35 3.08 2.96
CA GLY A 675 7.98 2.58 3.11
C GLY A 675 7.65 2.21 4.54
N GLU A 676 6.40 1.92 4.80
CA GLU A 676 5.98 1.37 6.09
C GLU A 676 6.42 -0.11 6.20
N ALA A 677 6.41 -0.66 7.41
CA ALA A 677 6.83 -2.05 7.63
C ALA A 677 5.88 -3.07 6.97
N PHE A 678 4.61 -2.65 6.75
CA PHE A 678 3.58 -3.39 6.02
C PHE A 678 2.45 -2.45 5.62
#